data_42ee240b35d3d5b028c869d46ad040dc
#
_entry.id   42ee240b35d3d5b028c869d46ad040dc
#
_cell.length_a   1.000
_cell.length_b   1.000
_cell.length_c   1.000
_cell.angle_alpha   90.00
_cell.angle_beta   90.00
_cell.angle_gamma   90.00
#
_symmetry.space_group_name_H-M   'P 1'
#
loop_
_entity.id
_entity.type
_entity.pdbx_description
1 polymer ?
#
loop_
_entity_poly.entity_id
_entity_poly.type
_entity_poly.pdbx_seq_one_letter_code
_entity_poly.pdbx_strand_id
1 'polypeptide(L)'
;MKALAWNTGWTCRHLDAADPGVPVTLPHDAALAEPRTETAPGGTNTGWYEGFDYLYEKNFTPDPAWQGQCLLLEFEGVYHNAEVWLNGAQLAFRPYGYTNFYVELTGRLRFDAENRLQVIARNADQPNSRWYSGAGIYRPVTLWLGGEQHIKVNGVKVRTVSTQPPTVELTVETTAAGSLELEIRDGEQTLCTRTEQTDGHWQGRVVLPGARLWEPDTPQLYTAQVRFAGDEAQVQFGIRSLQWGGQGLLLNGRRCLLQGACIHHDNGLLGAVCHPDAVRRKVRLLKENGYNAIRSAHNPCSKALLAECDRQGMLVMDEYIDHWYIHKTEHDYVDYFNDWWRQDLRDMVEKDYNHPCVVLYSTGNEVSETAQEKGIALTKEMTGYLHSLDDTRPVTCGVNIFFNFLSSIGFGVYSDDKARKQAADAAKPKKKKAVGSQFFNNLAGLLGAEFMKRGATLHGCDVKTRDAFANMDIAGYNYGIYRYRHDLKKYPDRLILGSETFCRDAWKFRELAKTEPRLIGDFVWAGMDYLGEVMVGSWEYADNAPRFDGGLGWVSAGSGRIDLTGKPLCEALYTRVALEQAAGPFVGVRPVNHTGEKHSPSAWKMTDAQQSWTWPGCEGRTAEVEVYARAAQAALVLNGKEIARKAAKKDCLFRFRCPYQPGRLEAVAYDAAGNELGRCALQTAGDDRTLRIEPESDAVAGHLCYIRLRYADGAGILQPTVREPIRVSVSGGRLLALGNGCPYNRRGYLTEETDPYFGEALAIVEAAAGEKLVFRAEGGGCAAELALPIQKEETL
;
A
#
# COMPACT_ATOMS: atom_id res chain seq x y z
N MET A 1 0.20 -29.95 -4.81
CA MET A 1 -1.29 -29.92 -4.91
C MET A 1 -1.70 -29.00 -6.05
N LYS A 2 -2.77 -29.35 -6.77
CA LYS A 2 -3.32 -28.50 -7.85
C LYS A 2 -4.17 -27.39 -7.24
N ALA A 3 -3.90 -26.14 -7.63
CA ALA A 3 -4.68 -24.96 -7.21
C ALA A 3 -5.87 -24.76 -8.17
N LEU A 4 -7.04 -24.53 -7.60
CA LEU A 4 -8.25 -24.14 -8.32
C LEU A 4 -8.75 -22.81 -7.76
N ALA A 5 -8.93 -21.80 -8.63
CA ALA A 5 -9.58 -20.56 -8.23
C ALA A 5 -11.02 -20.84 -7.75
N TRP A 6 -11.34 -20.40 -6.53
CA TRP A 6 -12.63 -20.66 -5.87
C TRP A 6 -13.45 -19.39 -5.68
N ASN A 7 -13.32 -18.44 -6.62
CA ASN A 7 -13.77 -17.06 -6.47
C ASN A 7 -15.18 -16.78 -7.01
N THR A 8 -15.78 -17.69 -7.77
CA THR A 8 -17.11 -17.50 -8.41
C THR A 8 -18.21 -18.27 -7.67
N GLY A 9 -19.47 -17.90 -7.91
CA GLY A 9 -20.62 -18.60 -7.36
C GLY A 9 -20.85 -18.38 -5.86
N TRP A 10 -20.44 -17.23 -5.34
CA TRP A 10 -20.72 -16.77 -3.99
C TRP A 10 -21.91 -15.82 -3.96
N THR A 11 -22.63 -15.79 -2.84
CA THR A 11 -23.55 -14.72 -2.48
C THR A 11 -23.06 -14.04 -1.20
N CYS A 12 -23.39 -12.75 -1.03
CA CYS A 12 -23.06 -11.97 0.16
C CYS A 12 -24.32 -11.26 0.66
N ARG A 13 -24.52 -11.25 1.98
CA ARG A 13 -25.57 -10.48 2.66
C ARG A 13 -25.14 -10.09 4.07
N HIS A 14 -25.86 -9.18 4.68
CA HIS A 14 -25.73 -8.98 6.12
C HIS A 14 -26.13 -10.27 6.86
N LEU A 15 -25.42 -10.57 7.94
CA LEU A 15 -25.65 -11.83 8.67
C LEU A 15 -27.09 -11.97 9.14
N ASP A 16 -27.69 -10.88 9.65
CA ASP A 16 -29.04 -10.87 10.20
C ASP A 16 -30.14 -10.65 9.15
N ALA A 17 -29.78 -10.44 7.87
CA ALA A 17 -30.75 -10.26 6.80
C ALA A 17 -31.39 -11.59 6.41
N ALA A 18 -32.70 -11.56 6.12
CA ALA A 18 -33.46 -12.74 5.71
C ALA A 18 -33.46 -12.96 4.17
N ASP A 19 -32.91 -12.03 3.39
CA ASP A 19 -32.84 -12.14 1.94
C ASP A 19 -31.81 -13.20 1.49
N PRO A 20 -31.86 -13.67 0.23
CA PRO A 20 -30.92 -14.68 -0.29
C PRO A 20 -29.49 -14.14 -0.51
N GLY A 21 -29.27 -12.83 -0.32
CA GLY A 21 -28.02 -12.16 -0.63
C GLY A 21 -27.83 -11.84 -2.11
N VAL A 22 -26.82 -11.03 -2.41
CA VAL A 22 -26.45 -10.65 -3.77
C VAL A 22 -25.35 -11.55 -4.31
N PRO A 23 -25.38 -11.96 -5.60
CA PRO A 23 -24.27 -12.69 -6.20
C PRO A 23 -23.02 -11.82 -6.23
N VAL A 24 -21.89 -12.41 -5.81
CA VAL A 24 -20.58 -11.74 -5.81
C VAL A 24 -19.50 -12.66 -6.40
N THR A 25 -18.47 -12.04 -6.95
CA THR A 25 -17.22 -12.69 -7.32
C THR A 25 -16.11 -12.19 -6.38
N LEU A 26 -15.31 -13.11 -5.84
CA LEU A 26 -14.19 -12.76 -4.97
C LEU A 26 -12.96 -12.38 -5.81
N PRO A 27 -12.11 -11.51 -5.28
CA PRO A 27 -12.20 -10.81 -4.00
C PRO A 27 -13.34 -9.76 -3.97
N HIS A 28 -13.98 -9.57 -2.82
CA HIS A 28 -15.12 -8.67 -2.65
C HIS A 28 -15.00 -7.90 -1.33
N ASP A 29 -15.18 -6.60 -1.41
CA ASP A 29 -15.25 -5.70 -0.25
C ASP A 29 -16.70 -5.28 -0.01
N ALA A 30 -17.33 -5.88 0.98
CA ALA A 30 -18.73 -5.61 1.28
C ALA A 30 -18.94 -4.19 1.86
N ALA A 31 -17.96 -3.66 2.58
CA ALA A 31 -18.10 -2.35 3.22
C ALA A 31 -18.13 -1.19 2.21
N LEU A 32 -17.54 -1.34 1.03
CA LEU A 32 -17.51 -0.26 0.02
C LEU A 32 -18.90 0.11 -0.52
N ALA A 33 -19.84 -0.85 -0.48
CA ALA A 33 -21.23 -0.65 -0.91
C ALA A 33 -22.13 -0.07 0.18
N GLU A 34 -21.65 -0.03 1.43
CA GLU A 34 -22.44 0.45 2.56
C GLU A 34 -22.60 1.97 2.56
N PRO A 35 -23.69 2.48 3.13
CA PRO A 35 -23.87 3.92 3.30
C PRO A 35 -22.81 4.51 4.22
N ARG A 36 -22.43 5.73 3.93
CA ARG A 36 -21.64 6.53 4.85
C ARG A 36 -22.54 7.43 5.67
N THR A 37 -22.47 7.36 6.98
CA THR A 37 -23.36 8.08 7.88
C THR A 37 -22.61 8.82 8.99
N GLU A 38 -23.20 9.88 9.54
CA GLU A 38 -22.63 10.60 10.68
C GLU A 38 -22.58 9.77 11.97
N THR A 39 -23.33 8.66 12.00
CA THR A 39 -23.45 7.75 13.13
C THR A 39 -22.56 6.52 12.99
N ALA A 40 -21.90 6.32 11.85
CA ALA A 40 -21.00 5.19 11.63
C ALA A 40 -19.99 5.06 12.79
N PRO A 41 -19.93 3.92 13.51
CA PRO A 41 -19.09 3.79 14.71
C PRO A 41 -17.60 3.94 14.41
N GLY A 42 -17.16 3.51 13.23
CA GLY A 42 -15.78 3.69 12.75
C GLY A 42 -15.39 5.15 12.51
N GLY A 43 -16.38 6.00 12.20
CA GLY A 43 -16.19 7.44 12.01
C GLY A 43 -15.07 7.80 11.05
N THR A 44 -14.15 8.65 11.50
CA THR A 44 -12.99 9.11 10.72
C THR A 44 -12.01 7.97 10.36
N ASN A 45 -11.93 6.91 11.15
CA ASN A 45 -11.03 5.79 10.89
C ASN A 45 -11.42 5.06 9.60
N THR A 46 -12.72 4.84 9.39
CA THR A 46 -13.23 4.06 8.25
C THR A 46 -13.72 4.93 7.08
N GLY A 47 -13.56 6.26 7.14
CA GLY A 47 -14.14 7.16 6.13
C GLY A 47 -15.68 7.23 6.20
N TRP A 48 -16.24 7.00 7.39
CA TRP A 48 -17.68 7.07 7.68
C TRP A 48 -18.53 5.94 7.09
N TYR A 49 -17.90 4.87 6.56
CA TYR A 49 -18.63 3.67 6.16
C TYR A 49 -19.20 2.94 7.38
N GLU A 50 -20.44 2.48 7.25
CA GLU A 50 -21.09 1.64 8.28
C GLU A 50 -20.43 0.27 8.32
N GLY A 51 -20.40 -0.35 9.52
CA GLY A 51 -19.89 -1.68 9.75
C GLY A 51 -21.01 -2.67 10.01
N PHE A 52 -20.98 -3.83 9.34
CA PHE A 52 -21.92 -4.92 9.54
C PHE A 52 -21.18 -6.24 9.60
N ASP A 53 -21.84 -7.24 10.18
CA ASP A 53 -21.43 -8.64 10.02
C ASP A 53 -21.96 -9.19 8.70
N TYR A 54 -21.12 -9.87 7.94
CA TYR A 54 -21.46 -10.39 6.61
C TYR A 54 -21.44 -11.89 6.59
N LEU A 55 -22.42 -12.48 5.89
CA LEU A 55 -22.43 -13.89 5.53
C LEU A 55 -22.17 -14.04 4.04
N TYR A 56 -21.09 -14.73 3.72
CA TYR A 56 -20.79 -15.25 2.39
C TYR A 56 -21.23 -16.70 2.33
N GLU A 57 -21.89 -17.08 1.23
CA GLU A 57 -22.39 -18.44 1.05
C GLU A 57 -22.11 -18.94 -0.36
N LYS A 58 -21.67 -20.18 -0.45
CA LYS A 58 -21.48 -20.90 -1.70
C LYS A 58 -22.07 -22.30 -1.59
N ASN A 59 -23.07 -22.56 -2.45
CA ASN A 59 -23.66 -23.88 -2.62
C ASN A 59 -22.98 -24.58 -3.79
N PHE A 60 -22.57 -25.82 -3.62
CA PHE A 60 -21.88 -26.57 -4.66
C PHE A 60 -22.03 -28.08 -4.49
N THR A 61 -22.04 -28.80 -5.61
CA THR A 61 -21.85 -30.25 -5.65
C THR A 61 -20.40 -30.51 -6.03
N PRO A 62 -19.64 -31.28 -5.23
CA PRO A 62 -18.25 -31.53 -5.52
C PRO A 62 -18.10 -32.40 -6.78
N ASP A 63 -17.02 -32.17 -7.54
CA ASP A 63 -16.66 -33.04 -8.63
C ASP A 63 -16.39 -34.46 -8.07
N PRO A 64 -17.01 -35.51 -8.65
CA PRO A 64 -16.75 -36.88 -8.22
C PRO A 64 -15.26 -37.28 -8.22
N ALA A 65 -14.45 -36.65 -9.10
CA ALA A 65 -13.02 -36.84 -9.14
C ALA A 65 -12.27 -36.39 -7.88
N TRP A 66 -12.91 -35.59 -7.02
CA TRP A 66 -12.31 -35.14 -5.75
C TRP A 66 -12.46 -36.18 -4.62
N GLN A 67 -13.28 -37.18 -4.83
CA GLN A 67 -13.51 -38.21 -3.81
C GLN A 67 -12.20 -38.97 -3.50
N GLY A 68 -11.84 -39.02 -2.23
CA GLY A 68 -10.59 -39.64 -1.77
C GLY A 68 -9.33 -38.75 -1.93
N GLN A 69 -9.47 -37.53 -2.46
CA GLN A 69 -8.36 -36.58 -2.48
C GLN A 69 -8.27 -35.77 -1.19
N CYS A 70 -7.08 -35.23 -0.90
CA CYS A 70 -6.85 -34.19 0.08
C CYS A 70 -7.39 -32.88 -0.48
N LEU A 71 -8.27 -32.24 0.28
CA LEU A 71 -8.95 -31.00 -0.11
C LEU A 71 -8.68 -29.93 0.93
N LEU A 72 -7.94 -28.89 0.58
CA LEU A 72 -7.60 -27.80 1.48
C LEU A 72 -8.07 -26.48 0.88
N LEU A 73 -8.92 -25.75 1.59
CA LEU A 73 -9.39 -24.44 1.18
C LEU A 73 -8.54 -23.36 1.81
N GLU A 74 -7.92 -22.52 0.99
CA GLU A 74 -7.14 -21.36 1.40
C GLU A 74 -7.95 -20.10 1.26
N PHE A 75 -8.01 -19.31 2.33
CA PHE A 75 -8.42 -17.91 2.32
C PHE A 75 -7.19 -17.04 2.48
N GLU A 76 -6.91 -16.15 1.52
CA GLU A 76 -5.77 -15.23 1.62
C GLU A 76 -6.03 -14.06 2.56
N GLY A 77 -7.30 -13.75 2.87
CA GLY A 77 -7.69 -12.73 3.82
C GLY A 77 -9.20 -12.54 3.89
N VAL A 78 -9.72 -12.55 5.13
CA VAL A 78 -11.13 -12.27 5.44
C VAL A 78 -11.17 -11.29 6.59
N TYR A 79 -11.64 -10.07 6.36
CA TYR A 79 -11.69 -9.05 7.40
C TYR A 79 -13.07 -8.98 8.04
N HIS A 80 -13.14 -9.25 9.36
CA HIS A 80 -12.24 -9.98 10.26
C HIS A 80 -13.02 -10.96 11.13
N ASN A 81 -12.36 -11.61 12.12
CA ASN A 81 -12.96 -12.63 12.98
C ASN A 81 -13.74 -13.67 12.17
N ALA A 82 -13.06 -14.24 11.15
CA ALA A 82 -13.67 -15.14 10.18
C ALA A 82 -14.08 -16.48 10.81
N GLU A 83 -15.33 -16.87 10.61
CA GLU A 83 -15.84 -18.19 10.92
C GLU A 83 -16.15 -18.93 9.63
N VAL A 84 -15.62 -20.14 9.45
CA VAL A 84 -15.90 -20.98 8.28
C VAL A 84 -16.74 -22.18 8.69
N TRP A 85 -17.86 -22.37 8.01
CA TRP A 85 -18.85 -23.42 8.29
C TRP A 85 -19.12 -24.24 7.05
N LEU A 86 -19.24 -25.55 7.19
CA LEU A 86 -19.66 -26.47 6.13
C LEU A 86 -20.81 -27.31 6.61
N ASN A 87 -21.94 -27.27 5.91
CA ASN A 87 -23.14 -28.07 6.19
C ASN A 87 -23.62 -27.94 7.65
N GLY A 88 -23.47 -26.75 8.24
CA GLY A 88 -23.86 -26.44 9.62
C GLY A 88 -22.81 -26.78 10.69
N ALA A 89 -21.64 -27.30 10.32
CA ALA A 89 -20.53 -27.54 11.24
C ALA A 89 -19.46 -26.47 11.08
N GLN A 90 -19.00 -25.85 12.17
CA GLN A 90 -17.89 -24.91 12.15
C GLN A 90 -16.58 -25.69 11.93
N LEU A 91 -15.81 -25.27 10.92
CA LEU A 91 -14.53 -25.88 10.57
C LEU A 91 -13.34 -25.09 11.05
N ALA A 92 -13.45 -23.74 11.05
CA ALA A 92 -12.35 -22.86 11.42
C ALA A 92 -12.86 -21.55 12.02
N PHE A 93 -12.00 -20.95 12.82
CA PHE A 93 -12.08 -19.56 13.27
C PHE A 93 -10.71 -18.90 13.06
N ARG A 94 -10.70 -17.74 12.43
CA ARG A 94 -9.48 -16.95 12.22
C ARG A 94 -9.74 -15.49 12.57
N PRO A 95 -9.18 -14.99 13.69
CA PRO A 95 -9.47 -13.63 14.12
C PRO A 95 -8.71 -12.58 13.32
N TYR A 96 -7.45 -12.85 12.90
CA TYR A 96 -6.64 -11.89 12.16
C TYR A 96 -7.00 -11.86 10.67
N GLY A 97 -7.44 -10.70 10.20
CA GLY A 97 -8.02 -10.55 8.86
C GLY A 97 -7.00 -10.43 7.71
N TYR A 98 -5.70 -10.40 7.99
CA TYR A 98 -4.68 -10.06 6.98
C TYR A 98 -3.70 -11.19 6.64
N THR A 99 -3.79 -12.33 7.31
CA THR A 99 -2.95 -13.50 7.02
C THR A 99 -3.75 -14.59 6.32
N ASN A 100 -3.04 -15.39 5.53
CA ASN A 100 -3.60 -16.59 4.93
C ASN A 100 -3.96 -17.61 6.01
N PHE A 101 -5.04 -18.35 5.79
CA PHE A 101 -5.38 -19.50 6.61
C PHE A 101 -6.03 -20.61 5.79
N TYR A 102 -5.98 -21.82 6.29
CA TYR A 102 -6.36 -23.03 5.59
C TYR A 102 -7.44 -23.78 6.33
N VAL A 103 -8.40 -24.34 5.57
CA VAL A 103 -9.53 -25.11 6.11
C VAL A 103 -9.55 -26.48 5.42
N GLU A 104 -9.39 -27.52 6.22
CA GLU A 104 -9.42 -28.91 5.75
C GLU A 104 -10.86 -29.35 5.41
N LEU A 105 -11.06 -29.72 4.15
CA LEU A 105 -12.34 -30.26 3.64
C LEU A 105 -12.30 -31.76 3.37
N THR A 106 -11.16 -32.40 3.47
CA THR A 106 -10.97 -33.85 3.22
C THR A 106 -11.92 -34.69 4.06
N GLY A 107 -12.69 -35.58 3.43
CA GLY A 107 -13.65 -36.45 4.09
C GLY A 107 -14.87 -35.74 4.71
N ARG A 108 -15.05 -34.44 4.47
CA ARG A 108 -16.16 -33.64 5.03
C ARG A 108 -17.23 -33.29 3.98
N LEU A 109 -16.95 -33.50 2.69
CA LEU A 109 -17.88 -33.20 1.61
C LEU A 109 -18.88 -34.34 1.40
N ARG A 110 -20.11 -33.98 1.07
CA ARG A 110 -21.15 -34.90 0.57
C ARG A 110 -21.04 -34.95 -0.94
N PHE A 111 -20.74 -36.10 -1.52
CA PHE A 111 -20.57 -36.26 -2.95
C PHE A 111 -21.87 -36.59 -3.66
N ASP A 112 -22.88 -36.99 -2.93
CA ASP A 112 -24.22 -37.34 -3.40
C ASP A 112 -25.28 -36.24 -3.20
N ALA A 113 -24.84 -35.08 -2.65
CA ALA A 113 -25.70 -33.96 -2.32
C ALA A 113 -24.98 -32.63 -2.46
N GLU A 114 -25.75 -31.56 -2.50
CA GLU A 114 -25.23 -30.19 -2.43
C GLU A 114 -24.60 -29.92 -1.06
N ASN A 115 -23.46 -29.26 -1.07
CA ASN A 115 -22.78 -28.75 0.13
C ASN A 115 -22.99 -27.26 0.24
N ARG A 116 -23.15 -26.81 1.46
CA ARG A 116 -23.29 -25.40 1.81
C ARG A 116 -22.08 -24.95 2.59
N LEU A 117 -21.21 -24.16 1.95
CA LEU A 117 -20.07 -23.50 2.55
C LEU A 117 -20.47 -22.08 2.93
N GLN A 118 -20.21 -21.70 4.18
CA GLN A 118 -20.53 -20.37 4.72
C GLN A 118 -19.30 -19.77 5.36
N VAL A 119 -19.10 -18.47 5.13
CA VAL A 119 -18.05 -17.68 5.78
C VAL A 119 -18.69 -16.46 6.41
N ILE A 120 -18.57 -16.33 7.72
CA ILE A 120 -19.03 -15.16 8.46
C ILE A 120 -17.82 -14.26 8.70
N ALA A 121 -17.91 -13.00 8.26
CA ALA A 121 -16.94 -11.97 8.56
C ALA A 121 -17.56 -10.98 9.55
N ARG A 122 -17.00 -10.92 10.77
CA ARG A 122 -17.53 -10.08 11.86
C ARG A 122 -16.91 -8.69 11.79
N ASN A 123 -17.66 -7.67 11.34
CA ASN A 123 -17.17 -6.30 11.21
C ASN A 123 -18.17 -5.25 11.73
N ALA A 124 -19.20 -5.67 12.47
CA ALA A 124 -20.16 -4.74 13.09
C ALA A 124 -19.55 -3.99 14.27
N ASP A 125 -18.68 -4.63 15.06
CA ASP A 125 -18.02 -4.02 16.19
C ASP A 125 -16.91 -3.08 15.72
N GLN A 126 -17.14 -1.76 15.86
CA GLN A 126 -16.23 -0.69 15.43
C GLN A 126 -16.11 0.42 16.47
N PRO A 127 -15.00 1.17 16.49
CA PRO A 127 -13.84 1.07 15.60
C PRO A 127 -12.94 -0.15 15.92
N ASN A 128 -12.56 -0.90 14.89
CA ASN A 128 -11.66 -2.05 15.01
C ASN A 128 -10.33 -1.85 14.25
N SER A 129 -10.16 -0.69 13.63
CA SER A 129 -8.97 -0.29 12.89
C SER A 129 -8.85 1.24 12.90
N ARG A 130 -7.64 1.75 12.61
CA ARG A 130 -7.42 3.20 12.45
C ARG A 130 -7.64 3.68 11.01
N TRP A 131 -7.66 2.78 10.03
CA TRP A 131 -7.87 3.04 8.61
C TRP A 131 -9.05 2.23 8.07
N TYR A 132 -9.41 2.46 6.81
CA TYR A 132 -10.41 1.67 6.12
C TYR A 132 -9.87 0.27 5.82
N SER A 133 -10.39 -0.72 6.49
CA SER A 133 -9.96 -2.12 6.34
C SER A 133 -10.77 -2.89 5.30
N GLY A 134 -11.91 -2.33 4.87
CA GLY A 134 -12.92 -3.08 4.13
C GLY A 134 -13.63 -4.09 5.01
N ALA A 135 -14.38 -5.00 4.41
CA ALA A 135 -15.04 -6.10 5.09
C ALA A 135 -15.27 -7.30 4.16
N GLY A 136 -15.29 -8.51 4.75
CA GLY A 136 -15.60 -9.73 4.03
C GLY A 136 -14.39 -10.42 3.42
N ILE A 137 -14.61 -11.21 2.35
CA ILE A 137 -13.57 -11.98 1.67
C ILE A 137 -12.89 -11.07 0.62
N TYR A 138 -12.00 -10.22 1.06
CA TYR A 138 -11.39 -9.16 0.24
C TYR A 138 -10.13 -9.58 -0.51
N ARG A 139 -9.61 -10.80 -0.26
CA ARG A 139 -8.53 -11.46 -0.99
C ARG A 139 -9.02 -12.77 -1.62
N PRO A 140 -8.32 -13.34 -2.60
CA PRO A 140 -8.75 -14.55 -3.29
C PRO A 140 -8.94 -15.76 -2.38
N VAL A 141 -9.75 -16.71 -2.86
CA VAL A 141 -9.93 -18.05 -2.27
C VAL A 141 -9.46 -19.10 -3.27
N THR A 142 -8.67 -20.06 -2.78
CA THR A 142 -8.10 -21.15 -3.58
C THR A 142 -8.48 -22.49 -2.97
N LEU A 143 -8.97 -23.43 -3.79
CA LEU A 143 -9.13 -24.83 -3.41
C LEU A 143 -7.92 -25.61 -3.90
N TRP A 144 -7.20 -26.22 -2.97
CA TRP A 144 -6.07 -27.08 -3.23
C TRP A 144 -6.50 -28.55 -3.27
N LEU A 145 -6.12 -29.25 -4.33
CA LEU A 145 -6.43 -30.67 -4.55
C LEU A 145 -5.13 -31.47 -4.59
N GLY A 146 -5.02 -32.50 -3.75
CA GLY A 146 -3.88 -33.41 -3.76
C GLY A 146 -4.32 -34.83 -3.60
N GLY A 147 -3.56 -35.82 -4.15
CA GLY A 147 -3.73 -37.22 -3.84
C GLY A 147 -3.45 -37.54 -2.38
N GLU A 148 -3.59 -38.79 -1.96
CA GLU A 148 -3.20 -39.23 -0.61
C GLU A 148 -1.72 -38.92 -0.32
N GLN A 149 -0.87 -39.09 -1.33
CA GLN A 149 0.53 -38.68 -1.31
C GLN A 149 0.68 -37.42 -2.16
N HIS A 150 1.12 -36.33 -1.54
CA HIS A 150 1.25 -35.05 -2.20
C HIS A 150 2.37 -34.19 -1.58
N ILE A 151 2.73 -33.12 -2.27
CA ILE A 151 3.59 -32.05 -1.77
C ILE A 151 2.73 -31.13 -0.90
N LYS A 152 3.17 -30.85 0.32
CA LYS A 152 2.42 -29.96 1.21
C LYS A 152 2.29 -28.55 0.61
N VAL A 153 1.18 -27.85 0.86
CA VAL A 153 1.06 -26.43 0.53
C VAL A 153 2.14 -25.67 1.26
N ASN A 154 2.81 -24.70 0.58
CA ASN A 154 4.02 -24.02 1.02
C ASN A 154 5.20 -24.95 1.36
N GLY A 155 5.14 -26.22 0.98
CA GLY A 155 6.18 -27.22 1.25
C GLY A 155 7.42 -27.12 0.37
N VAL A 156 7.44 -26.26 -0.66
CA VAL A 156 8.63 -26.01 -1.47
C VAL A 156 9.21 -24.67 -1.10
N LYS A 157 10.41 -24.68 -0.52
CA LYS A 157 11.14 -23.49 -0.09
C LYS A 157 12.47 -23.40 -0.82
N VAL A 158 12.84 -22.22 -1.30
CA VAL A 158 14.08 -21.96 -2.02
C VAL A 158 14.85 -20.83 -1.35
N ARG A 159 16.10 -21.12 -0.99
CA ARG A 159 17.00 -20.17 -0.35
C ARG A 159 18.31 -20.04 -1.15
N THR A 160 18.78 -18.82 -1.38
CA THR A 160 20.10 -18.59 -1.96
C THR A 160 21.16 -18.90 -0.91
N VAL A 161 22.10 -19.78 -1.24
CA VAL A 161 23.25 -20.14 -0.38
C VAL A 161 24.50 -19.39 -0.82
N SER A 162 24.68 -19.20 -2.13
CA SER A 162 25.81 -18.48 -2.71
C SER A 162 25.39 -17.76 -3.97
N THR A 163 26.00 -16.62 -4.24
CA THR A 163 25.88 -15.89 -5.50
C THR A 163 27.05 -16.14 -6.44
N GLN A 164 28.13 -16.80 -5.98
CA GLN A 164 29.31 -17.13 -6.77
C GLN A 164 29.93 -18.48 -6.35
N PRO A 165 29.69 -19.57 -7.09
CA PRO A 165 28.68 -19.69 -8.18
C PRO A 165 27.27 -19.60 -7.60
N PRO A 166 26.30 -19.14 -8.40
CA PRO A 166 24.90 -19.11 -7.95
C PRO A 166 24.45 -20.50 -7.50
N THR A 167 24.05 -20.58 -6.24
CA THR A 167 23.66 -21.86 -5.59
C THR A 167 22.44 -21.61 -4.74
N VAL A 168 21.42 -22.43 -4.92
CA VAL A 168 20.21 -22.43 -4.12
C VAL A 168 20.10 -23.71 -3.30
N GLU A 169 19.49 -23.62 -2.15
CA GLU A 169 19.09 -24.74 -1.32
C GLU A 169 17.57 -24.86 -1.44
N LEU A 170 17.10 -26.02 -1.84
CA LEU A 170 15.69 -26.33 -1.89
C LEU A 170 15.34 -27.23 -0.72
N THR A 171 14.20 -26.95 -0.10
CA THR A 171 13.55 -27.82 0.87
C THR A 171 12.20 -28.24 0.30
N VAL A 172 11.88 -29.54 0.35
CA VAL A 172 10.60 -30.07 -0.11
C VAL A 172 9.98 -30.89 1.00
N GLU A 173 8.75 -30.56 1.38
CA GLU A 173 7.96 -31.33 2.32
C GLU A 173 6.86 -32.09 1.61
N THR A 174 6.79 -33.40 1.84
CA THR A 174 5.77 -34.30 1.28
C THR A 174 5.02 -35.00 2.40
N THR A 175 3.88 -35.60 2.08
CA THR A 175 3.06 -36.36 3.04
C THR A 175 3.54 -37.80 3.21
N ALA A 176 4.44 -38.29 2.38
CA ALA A 176 4.97 -39.65 2.41
C ALA A 176 6.41 -39.71 1.87
N ALA A 177 7.09 -40.83 2.10
CA ALA A 177 8.37 -41.16 1.44
C ALA A 177 8.16 -41.51 -0.04
N GLY A 178 9.14 -41.17 -0.89
CA GLY A 178 9.06 -41.48 -2.30
C GLY A 178 10.12 -40.78 -3.16
N SER A 179 9.94 -40.87 -4.49
CA SER A 179 10.81 -40.21 -5.47
C SER A 179 10.33 -38.80 -5.78
N LEU A 180 11.26 -37.85 -5.74
CA LEU A 180 11.06 -36.48 -6.17
C LEU A 180 11.70 -36.24 -7.52
N GLU A 181 10.99 -35.59 -8.43
CA GLU A 181 11.58 -35.01 -9.65
C GLU A 181 11.62 -33.48 -9.47
N LEU A 182 12.82 -32.92 -9.58
CA LEU A 182 13.08 -31.50 -9.41
C LEU A 182 13.54 -30.90 -10.73
N GLU A 183 12.93 -29.80 -11.13
CA GLU A 183 13.31 -29.04 -12.32
C GLU A 183 13.43 -27.57 -11.98
N ILE A 184 14.52 -26.91 -12.38
CA ILE A 184 14.68 -25.46 -12.28
C ILE A 184 14.72 -24.87 -13.67
N ARG A 185 13.93 -23.84 -13.91
CA ARG A 185 13.72 -23.22 -15.23
C ARG A 185 13.97 -21.70 -15.19
N ASP A 186 14.48 -21.16 -16.33
CA ASP A 186 14.47 -19.76 -16.68
C ASP A 186 13.50 -19.58 -17.87
N GLY A 187 12.28 -19.17 -17.59
CA GLY A 187 11.19 -19.22 -18.57
C GLY A 187 11.01 -20.65 -19.13
N GLU A 188 11.13 -20.82 -20.44
CA GLU A 188 11.04 -22.12 -21.11
C GLU A 188 12.32 -22.96 -21.03
N GLN A 189 13.44 -22.37 -20.62
CA GLN A 189 14.73 -23.05 -20.57
C GLN A 189 14.90 -23.84 -19.27
N THR A 190 15.07 -25.14 -19.33
CA THR A 190 15.47 -25.97 -18.20
C THR A 190 16.98 -25.79 -17.90
N LEU A 191 17.27 -25.37 -16.67
CA LEU A 191 18.64 -25.19 -16.17
C LEU A 191 19.18 -26.42 -15.45
N CYS A 192 18.32 -27.14 -14.75
CA CYS A 192 18.68 -28.29 -13.94
C CYS A 192 17.49 -29.25 -13.80
N THR A 193 17.78 -30.57 -13.92
CA THR A 193 16.83 -31.63 -13.57
C THR A 193 17.52 -32.63 -12.64
N ARG A 194 16.83 -33.09 -11.61
CA ARG A 194 17.29 -34.10 -10.65
C ARG A 194 16.17 -35.02 -10.25
N THR A 195 16.57 -36.27 -9.92
CA THR A 195 15.69 -37.23 -9.25
C THR A 195 16.30 -37.54 -7.90
N GLU A 196 15.54 -37.38 -6.85
CA GLU A 196 15.95 -37.50 -5.45
C GLU A 196 14.98 -38.41 -4.68
N GLN A 197 15.34 -38.83 -3.46
CA GLN A 197 14.45 -39.58 -2.58
C GLN A 197 14.11 -38.74 -1.34
N THR A 198 12.86 -38.76 -0.93
CA THR A 198 12.39 -38.14 0.32
C THR A 198 11.82 -39.18 1.28
N ASP A 199 11.96 -38.93 2.57
CA ASP A 199 11.29 -39.68 3.65
C ASP A 199 10.08 -38.88 4.24
N GLY A 200 9.66 -37.81 3.53
CA GLY A 200 8.68 -36.83 3.97
C GLY A 200 9.27 -35.43 4.06
N HIS A 201 10.59 -35.34 4.15
CA HIS A 201 11.35 -34.10 4.14
C HIS A 201 12.61 -34.30 3.32
N TRP A 202 12.85 -33.44 2.33
CA TRP A 202 14.06 -33.44 1.54
C TRP A 202 14.69 -32.06 1.51
N GLN A 203 16.02 -32.02 1.58
CA GLN A 203 16.78 -30.77 1.45
C GLN A 203 18.02 -31.02 0.63
N GLY A 204 18.29 -30.16 -0.35
CA GLY A 204 19.46 -30.32 -1.20
C GLY A 204 19.88 -29.02 -1.86
N ARG A 205 21.16 -28.98 -2.30
CA ARG A 205 21.73 -27.80 -2.95
C ARG A 205 21.86 -28.02 -4.45
N VAL A 206 21.52 -26.99 -5.21
CA VAL A 206 21.61 -26.93 -6.66
C VAL A 206 22.49 -25.78 -7.06
N VAL A 207 23.57 -26.07 -7.79
CA VAL A 207 24.42 -25.05 -8.43
C VAL A 207 23.81 -24.70 -9.78
N LEU A 208 23.68 -23.43 -10.09
CA LEU A 208 23.08 -22.90 -11.32
C LEU A 208 24.10 -22.02 -12.06
N PRO A 209 25.09 -22.62 -12.76
CA PRO A 209 26.15 -21.84 -13.41
C PRO A 209 25.59 -20.88 -14.44
N GLY A 210 25.98 -19.59 -14.35
CA GLY A 210 25.53 -18.55 -15.26
C GLY A 210 24.15 -17.97 -14.97
N ALA A 211 23.46 -18.44 -13.91
CA ALA A 211 22.21 -17.84 -13.49
C ALA A 211 22.43 -16.38 -13.05
N ARG A 212 21.50 -15.51 -13.47
CA ARG A 212 21.50 -14.08 -13.15
C ARG A 212 20.92 -13.86 -11.76
N LEU A 213 21.41 -12.84 -11.06
CA LEU A 213 20.87 -12.46 -9.76
C LEU A 213 19.60 -11.63 -9.93
N TRP A 214 18.70 -11.74 -8.96
CA TRP A 214 17.57 -10.84 -8.83
C TRP A 214 18.03 -9.52 -8.23
N GLU A 215 17.68 -8.40 -8.89
CA GLU A 215 17.95 -7.03 -8.47
C GLU A 215 16.75 -6.14 -8.83
N PRO A 216 16.53 -5.00 -8.12
CA PRO A 216 15.43 -4.08 -8.41
C PRO A 216 15.36 -3.57 -9.85
N ASP A 217 16.53 -3.40 -10.50
CA ASP A 217 16.61 -2.89 -11.88
C ASP A 217 16.55 -4.02 -12.92
N THR A 218 16.86 -5.24 -12.53
CA THR A 218 16.85 -6.44 -13.37
C THR A 218 16.26 -7.62 -12.60
N PRO A 219 14.96 -7.64 -12.38
CA PRO A 219 14.28 -8.60 -11.50
C PRO A 219 14.15 -9.99 -12.17
N GLN A 220 15.23 -10.74 -12.16
CA GLN A 220 15.27 -12.08 -12.73
C GLN A 220 14.61 -13.09 -11.79
N LEU A 221 13.60 -13.79 -12.29
CA LEU A 221 12.92 -14.87 -11.59
C LEU A 221 13.15 -16.21 -12.28
N TYR A 222 13.18 -17.26 -11.47
CA TYR A 222 13.27 -18.66 -11.88
C TYR A 222 12.06 -19.41 -11.33
N THR A 223 11.76 -20.55 -11.94
CA THR A 223 10.71 -21.47 -11.45
C THR A 223 11.36 -22.76 -10.96
N ALA A 224 11.09 -23.16 -9.74
CA ALA A 224 11.34 -24.49 -9.24
C ALA A 224 10.04 -25.30 -9.37
N GLN A 225 10.08 -26.37 -10.16
CA GLN A 225 9.02 -27.32 -10.36
C GLN A 225 9.38 -28.62 -9.66
N VAL A 226 8.49 -29.12 -8.84
CA VAL A 226 8.67 -30.35 -8.07
C VAL A 226 7.51 -31.28 -8.37
N ARG A 227 7.83 -32.56 -8.74
CA ARG A 227 6.84 -33.60 -8.93
C ARG A 227 7.05 -34.71 -7.91
N PHE A 228 5.96 -35.23 -7.35
CA PHE A 228 5.94 -36.27 -6.34
C PHE A 228 4.64 -37.05 -6.41
N ALA A 229 4.71 -38.39 -6.60
CA ALA A 229 3.57 -39.30 -6.59
C ALA A 229 2.38 -38.85 -7.49
N GLY A 230 2.68 -38.22 -8.63
CA GLY A 230 1.67 -37.67 -9.55
C GLY A 230 1.17 -36.27 -9.18
N ASP A 231 1.61 -35.71 -8.07
CA ASP A 231 1.38 -34.32 -7.69
C ASP A 231 2.50 -33.40 -8.21
N GLU A 232 2.19 -32.12 -8.38
CA GLU A 232 3.13 -31.10 -8.83
C GLU A 232 2.99 -29.81 -8.03
N ALA A 233 4.11 -29.20 -7.71
CA ALA A 233 4.18 -27.85 -7.15
C ALA A 233 5.16 -27.00 -7.94
N GLN A 234 4.81 -25.74 -8.15
CA GLN A 234 5.67 -24.75 -8.79
C GLN A 234 5.81 -23.52 -7.89
N VAL A 235 7.05 -23.07 -7.71
CA VAL A 235 7.33 -21.83 -6.98
C VAL A 235 8.27 -20.95 -7.78
N GLN A 236 7.97 -19.67 -7.86
CA GLN A 236 8.89 -18.66 -8.38
C GLN A 236 9.85 -18.21 -7.29
N PHE A 237 11.10 -17.95 -7.66
CA PHE A 237 12.12 -17.44 -6.75
C PHE A 237 13.15 -16.58 -7.50
N GLY A 238 13.86 -15.74 -6.77
CA GLY A 238 15.00 -14.98 -7.29
C GLY A 238 16.27 -15.35 -6.54
N ILE A 239 17.40 -15.39 -7.24
CA ILE A 239 18.70 -15.63 -6.63
C ILE A 239 19.29 -14.31 -6.14
N ARG A 240 19.40 -14.11 -4.83
CA ARG A 240 19.98 -12.92 -4.22
C ARG A 240 20.66 -13.22 -2.89
N SER A 241 21.63 -12.41 -2.52
CA SER A 241 22.15 -12.36 -1.15
C SER A 241 21.73 -11.07 -0.45
N LEU A 242 21.37 -11.16 0.81
CA LEU A 242 21.05 -10.02 1.66
C LEU A 242 21.96 -10.08 2.90
N GLN A 243 22.61 -8.96 3.22
CA GLN A 243 23.48 -8.83 4.38
C GLN A 243 23.23 -7.48 5.04
N TRP A 244 23.39 -7.39 6.36
CA TRP A 244 23.25 -6.16 7.11
C TRP A 244 24.33 -6.06 8.19
N GLY A 245 24.77 -4.84 8.47
CA GLY A 245 25.86 -4.60 9.43
C GLY A 245 26.50 -3.22 9.25
N GLY A 246 27.76 -3.05 9.67
CA GLY A 246 28.45 -1.76 9.64
C GLY A 246 28.53 -1.09 8.25
N GLN A 247 28.43 -1.85 7.19
CA GLN A 247 28.35 -1.36 5.79
C GLN A 247 26.93 -1.00 5.34
N GLY A 248 25.95 -1.12 6.20
CA GLY A 248 24.53 -0.92 5.91
C GLY A 248 23.84 -2.20 5.45
N LEU A 249 22.77 -2.04 4.67
CA LEU A 249 22.07 -3.13 3.99
C LEU A 249 22.75 -3.38 2.64
N LEU A 250 23.15 -4.62 2.39
CA LEU A 250 23.80 -5.03 1.14
C LEU A 250 22.90 -6.03 0.41
N LEU A 251 22.57 -5.74 -0.83
CA LEU A 251 21.93 -6.66 -1.77
C LEU A 251 22.98 -7.08 -2.81
N ASN A 252 23.22 -8.38 -2.94
CA ASN A 252 24.25 -8.94 -3.83
C ASN A 252 25.65 -8.30 -3.62
N GLY A 253 26.00 -8.04 -2.35
CA GLY A 253 27.27 -7.42 -1.97
C GLY A 253 27.39 -5.92 -2.25
N ARG A 254 26.33 -5.28 -2.79
CA ARG A 254 26.28 -3.84 -3.05
C ARG A 254 25.35 -3.15 -2.08
N ARG A 255 25.71 -1.94 -1.64
CA ARG A 255 24.89 -1.13 -0.75
C ARG A 255 23.50 -0.88 -1.38
N CYS A 256 22.48 -1.28 -0.67
CA CYS A 256 21.09 -1.05 -1.04
C CYS A 256 20.47 -0.01 -0.10
N LEU A 257 20.16 1.18 -0.62
CA LEU A 257 19.47 2.22 0.13
C LEU A 257 17.97 2.14 -0.17
N LEU A 258 17.17 1.88 0.87
CA LEU A 258 15.72 1.82 0.73
C LEU A 258 15.15 3.24 0.61
N GLN A 259 14.65 3.58 -0.56
CA GLN A 259 13.91 4.81 -0.85
C GLN A 259 12.43 4.46 -0.89
N GLY A 260 11.83 4.39 0.29
CA GLY A 260 10.58 3.71 0.51
C GLY A 260 9.36 4.60 0.63
N ALA A 261 8.21 3.96 0.50
CA ALA A 261 6.90 4.54 0.76
C ALA A 261 6.05 3.59 1.60
N CYS A 262 5.39 4.11 2.62
CA CYS A 262 4.32 3.39 3.31
C CYS A 262 3.08 3.35 2.41
N ILE A 263 2.40 2.20 2.37
CA ILE A 263 1.14 2.00 1.65
C ILE A 263 0.17 1.21 2.50
N HIS A 264 -1.11 1.52 2.40
CA HIS A 264 -2.17 0.66 2.89
C HIS A 264 -2.59 -0.39 1.85
N HIS A 265 -3.32 -1.40 2.29
CA HIS A 265 -3.71 -2.54 1.44
C HIS A 265 -4.84 -2.21 0.46
N ASP A 266 -5.63 -1.15 0.72
CA ASP A 266 -6.71 -0.72 -0.16
C ASP A 266 -6.20 -0.32 -1.56
N ASN A 267 -7.07 -0.41 -2.55
CA ASN A 267 -6.80 -0.04 -3.94
C ASN A 267 -7.59 1.21 -4.37
N GLY A 268 -7.62 2.20 -3.47
CA GLY A 268 -8.27 3.49 -3.70
C GLY A 268 -9.76 3.36 -3.96
N LEU A 269 -10.22 3.73 -5.18
CA LEU A 269 -11.63 3.69 -5.58
C LEU A 269 -12.27 2.29 -5.54
N LEU A 270 -11.47 1.22 -5.50
CA LEU A 270 -11.94 -0.16 -5.39
C LEU A 270 -12.03 -0.65 -3.92
N GLY A 271 -11.77 0.21 -2.95
CA GLY A 271 -11.73 -0.21 -1.54
C GLY A 271 -10.64 -1.25 -1.28
N ALA A 272 -10.93 -2.21 -0.42
CA ALA A 272 -9.98 -3.26 -0.04
C ALA A 272 -9.85 -4.40 -1.07
N VAL A 273 -10.63 -4.41 -2.15
CA VAL A 273 -10.60 -5.47 -3.16
C VAL A 273 -9.19 -5.71 -3.70
N CYS A 274 -8.62 -6.88 -3.43
CA CYS A 274 -7.28 -7.25 -3.87
C CYS A 274 -7.31 -7.79 -5.31
N HIS A 275 -7.56 -6.91 -6.28
CA HIS A 275 -7.54 -7.26 -7.70
C HIS A 275 -6.09 -7.23 -8.23
N PRO A 276 -5.59 -8.29 -8.94
CA PRO A 276 -4.22 -8.35 -9.44
C PRO A 276 -3.80 -7.13 -10.27
N ASP A 277 -4.67 -6.65 -11.17
CA ASP A 277 -4.35 -5.48 -12.02
C ASP A 277 -4.25 -4.18 -11.22
N ALA A 278 -5.09 -4.02 -10.18
CA ALA A 278 -5.00 -2.86 -9.28
C ALA A 278 -3.68 -2.87 -8.51
N VAL A 279 -3.28 -4.03 -8.03
CA VAL A 279 -2.01 -4.23 -7.34
C VAL A 279 -0.81 -3.99 -8.28
N ARG A 280 -0.85 -4.55 -9.49
CA ARG A 280 0.16 -4.30 -10.55
C ARG A 280 0.32 -2.81 -10.83
N ARG A 281 -0.80 -2.11 -11.00
CA ARG A 281 -0.81 -0.66 -11.22
C ARG A 281 -0.22 0.10 -10.04
N LYS A 282 -0.57 -0.27 -8.79
CA LYS A 282 -0.03 0.36 -7.57
C LYS A 282 1.49 0.27 -7.51
N VAL A 283 2.07 -0.91 -7.73
CA VAL A 283 3.53 -1.12 -7.73
C VAL A 283 4.19 -0.31 -8.84
N ARG A 284 3.63 -0.34 -10.07
CA ARG A 284 4.12 0.44 -11.22
C ARG A 284 4.15 1.94 -10.90
N LEU A 285 3.05 2.50 -10.40
CA LEU A 285 2.95 3.92 -10.08
C LEU A 285 3.97 4.34 -9.01
N LEU A 286 4.18 3.52 -7.97
CA LEU A 286 5.18 3.80 -6.95
C LEU A 286 6.59 3.80 -7.54
N LYS A 287 6.93 2.81 -8.38
CA LYS A 287 8.23 2.73 -9.05
C LYS A 287 8.48 3.90 -9.99
N GLU A 288 7.51 4.27 -10.81
CA GLU A 288 7.57 5.45 -11.71
C GLU A 288 7.77 6.75 -10.95
N ASN A 289 7.32 6.80 -9.69
CA ASN A 289 7.51 7.95 -8.81
C ASN A 289 8.79 7.89 -7.95
N GLY A 290 9.71 6.97 -8.27
CA GLY A 290 11.07 6.94 -7.74
C GLY A 290 11.23 6.18 -6.43
N TYR A 291 10.23 5.40 -6.01
CA TYR A 291 10.37 4.48 -4.90
C TYR A 291 10.96 3.15 -5.37
N ASN A 292 11.89 2.60 -4.60
CA ASN A 292 12.43 1.27 -4.80
C ASN A 292 12.00 0.28 -3.70
N ALA A 293 11.26 0.76 -2.70
CA ALA A 293 10.79 -0.04 -1.59
C ALA A 293 9.39 0.38 -1.14
N ILE A 294 8.62 -0.57 -0.60
CA ILE A 294 7.35 -0.33 0.07
C ILE A 294 7.38 -0.88 1.49
N ARG A 295 6.65 -0.21 2.40
CA ARG A 295 6.27 -0.74 3.71
C ARG A 295 4.78 -1.01 3.69
N SER A 296 4.42 -2.26 3.94
CA SER A 296 3.03 -2.67 4.07
C SER A 296 2.45 -2.19 5.40
N ALA A 297 1.88 -1.01 5.41
CA ALA A 297 1.36 -0.41 6.65
C ALA A 297 -0.11 -0.81 6.86
N HIS A 298 -0.50 -1.39 7.95
CA HIS A 298 0.28 -2.01 9.04
C HIS A 298 -0.22 -3.44 9.16
N ASN A 299 0.00 -4.24 8.12
CA ASN A 299 -0.48 -5.62 7.99
C ASN A 299 0.28 -6.37 6.88
N PRO A 300 0.27 -7.72 6.89
CA PRO A 300 0.95 -8.53 5.88
C PRO A 300 0.44 -8.28 4.45
N CYS A 301 1.37 -8.25 3.51
CA CYS A 301 1.12 -8.13 2.08
C CYS A 301 0.22 -9.26 1.56
N SER A 302 -0.53 -8.99 0.49
CA SER A 302 -1.17 -10.05 -0.30
C SER A 302 -0.14 -10.78 -1.17
N LYS A 303 -0.44 -12.03 -1.56
CA LYS A 303 0.38 -12.78 -2.54
C LYS A 303 0.53 -12.03 -3.85
N ALA A 304 -0.57 -11.41 -4.33
CA ALA A 304 -0.55 -10.61 -5.55
C ALA A 304 0.43 -9.43 -5.46
N LEU A 305 0.50 -8.73 -4.30
CA LEU A 305 1.43 -7.63 -4.10
C LEU A 305 2.89 -8.10 -4.13
N LEU A 306 3.19 -9.21 -3.46
CA LEU A 306 4.54 -9.77 -3.44
C LEU A 306 4.97 -10.23 -4.83
N ALA A 307 4.10 -10.93 -5.57
CA ALA A 307 4.39 -11.38 -6.94
C ALA A 307 4.66 -10.20 -7.88
N GLU A 308 3.89 -9.10 -7.77
CA GLU A 308 4.16 -7.89 -8.55
C GLU A 308 5.44 -7.19 -8.14
N CYS A 309 5.76 -7.16 -6.85
CA CYS A 309 7.03 -6.63 -6.36
C CYS A 309 8.23 -7.44 -6.85
N ASP A 310 8.12 -8.76 -6.88
CA ASP A 310 9.14 -9.64 -7.46
C ASP A 310 9.38 -9.35 -8.94
N ARG A 311 8.30 -9.24 -9.73
CA ARG A 311 8.38 -9.01 -11.18
C ARG A 311 8.85 -7.61 -11.54
N GLN A 312 8.43 -6.60 -10.78
CA GLN A 312 8.77 -5.21 -11.06
C GLN A 312 10.04 -4.75 -10.33
N GLY A 313 10.64 -5.57 -9.47
CA GLY A 313 11.84 -5.21 -8.70
C GLY A 313 11.58 -4.17 -7.63
N MET A 314 10.46 -4.28 -6.91
CA MET A 314 10.13 -3.42 -5.76
C MET A 314 10.49 -4.15 -4.47
N LEU A 315 11.34 -3.58 -3.64
CA LEU A 315 11.71 -4.15 -2.34
C LEU A 315 10.55 -4.01 -1.34
N VAL A 316 10.43 -4.95 -0.41
CA VAL A 316 9.31 -4.98 0.54
C VAL A 316 9.83 -5.09 1.98
N MET A 317 9.33 -4.21 2.84
CA MET A 317 9.25 -4.42 4.28
C MET A 317 7.85 -4.91 4.60
N ASP A 318 7.69 -6.22 4.86
CA ASP A 318 6.39 -6.76 5.23
C ASP A 318 6.17 -6.61 6.74
N GLU A 319 5.07 -5.97 7.11
CA GLU A 319 4.77 -5.62 8.49
C GLU A 319 3.64 -6.46 9.03
N TYR A 320 3.82 -6.97 10.25
CA TYR A 320 2.85 -7.85 10.86
C TYR A 320 1.59 -7.12 11.32
N ILE A 321 1.73 -6.10 12.21
CA ILE A 321 0.56 -5.55 12.89
C ILE A 321 0.76 -4.10 13.37
N ASP A 322 -0.35 -3.39 13.58
CA ASP A 322 -0.34 -2.02 14.09
C ASP A 322 -0.16 -1.91 15.62
N HIS A 323 -0.51 -2.94 16.38
CA HIS A 323 -0.55 -2.92 17.86
C HIS A 323 -0.16 -4.29 18.42
N TRP A 324 0.19 -4.34 19.71
CA TRP A 324 0.43 -5.61 20.40
C TRP A 324 -0.67 -5.90 21.43
N TYR A 325 -0.42 -5.59 22.72
CA TYR A 325 -1.36 -5.89 23.82
C TYR A 325 -1.97 -4.62 24.45
N ILE A 326 -1.87 -3.46 23.81
CA ILE A 326 -2.55 -2.21 24.20
C ILE A 326 -3.44 -1.78 23.05
N HIS A 327 -4.72 -1.57 23.31
CA HIS A 327 -5.69 -1.14 22.31
C HIS A 327 -5.35 0.23 21.72
N LYS A 328 -5.40 0.32 20.40
CA LYS A 328 -5.45 1.58 19.64
C LYS A 328 -6.88 1.98 19.32
N THR A 329 -7.77 1.01 19.12
CA THR A 329 -9.21 1.15 18.98
C THR A 329 -9.92 0.10 19.85
N GLU A 330 -11.19 0.32 20.20
CA GLU A 330 -11.91 -0.50 21.18
C GLU A 330 -12.01 -1.97 20.78
N HIS A 331 -12.23 -2.24 19.49
CA HIS A 331 -12.50 -3.59 18.98
C HIS A 331 -11.39 -4.09 18.04
N ASP A 332 -10.16 -3.63 18.24
CA ASP A 332 -9.02 -4.11 17.46
C ASP A 332 -8.57 -5.52 17.88
N TYR A 333 -7.53 -6.04 17.23
CA TYR A 333 -7.07 -7.42 17.39
C TYR A 333 -6.41 -7.74 18.75
N VAL A 334 -6.25 -6.80 19.65
CA VAL A 334 -5.50 -6.94 20.92
C VAL A 334 -5.98 -8.15 21.75
N ASP A 335 -7.28 -8.41 21.80
CA ASP A 335 -7.86 -9.52 22.58
C ASP A 335 -7.34 -10.89 22.13
N TYR A 336 -6.93 -11.02 20.88
CA TYR A 336 -6.41 -12.26 20.27
C TYR A 336 -4.90 -12.29 20.20
N PHE A 337 -4.22 -11.16 20.28
CA PHE A 337 -2.80 -11.02 20.01
C PHE A 337 -1.93 -12.02 20.77
N ASN A 338 -2.12 -12.17 22.10
CA ASN A 338 -1.26 -13.02 22.92
C ASN A 338 -1.31 -14.50 22.50
N ASP A 339 -2.45 -14.98 22.03
CA ASP A 339 -2.66 -16.39 21.68
C ASP A 339 -2.25 -16.68 20.23
N TRP A 340 -2.31 -15.68 19.34
CA TRP A 340 -2.19 -15.89 17.90
C TRP A 340 -0.92 -15.35 17.25
N TRP A 341 -0.18 -14.44 17.86
CA TRP A 341 0.91 -13.74 17.17
C TRP A 341 1.98 -14.68 16.59
N ARG A 342 2.25 -15.83 17.22
CA ARG A 342 3.20 -16.81 16.66
C ARG A 342 2.68 -17.48 15.41
N GLN A 343 1.39 -17.82 15.40
CA GLN A 343 0.77 -18.39 14.21
C GLN A 343 0.74 -17.36 13.07
N ASP A 344 0.36 -16.11 13.37
CA ASP A 344 0.29 -15.04 12.38
C ASP A 344 1.66 -14.75 11.75
N LEU A 345 2.71 -14.67 12.55
CA LEU A 345 4.07 -14.49 12.05
C LEU A 345 4.54 -15.68 11.21
N ARG A 346 4.18 -16.90 11.59
CA ARG A 346 4.47 -18.09 10.79
C ARG A 346 3.78 -18.02 9.43
N ASP A 347 2.48 -17.74 9.42
CA ASP A 347 1.70 -17.65 8.18
C ASP A 347 2.25 -16.54 7.26
N MET A 348 2.66 -15.40 7.84
CA MET A 348 3.32 -14.33 7.09
C MET A 348 4.63 -14.81 6.46
N VAL A 349 5.53 -15.42 7.23
CA VAL A 349 6.82 -15.90 6.73
C VAL A 349 6.65 -17.03 5.71
N GLU A 350 5.72 -17.96 5.92
CA GLU A 350 5.44 -19.04 4.96
C GLU A 350 5.01 -18.51 3.60
N LYS A 351 4.18 -17.47 3.59
CA LYS A 351 3.78 -16.75 2.37
C LYS A 351 4.99 -16.05 1.73
N ASP A 352 5.86 -15.43 2.52
CA ASP A 352 6.92 -14.54 2.06
C ASP A 352 8.19 -15.27 1.61
N TYR A 353 8.40 -16.49 2.08
CA TYR A 353 9.70 -17.18 2.07
C TYR A 353 10.40 -17.18 0.70
N ASN A 354 9.67 -17.51 -0.36
CA ASN A 354 10.19 -17.61 -1.72
C ASN A 354 10.27 -16.25 -2.46
N HIS A 355 9.74 -15.17 -1.89
CA HIS A 355 9.71 -13.87 -2.53
C HIS A 355 11.04 -13.10 -2.35
N PRO A 356 11.84 -12.90 -3.43
CA PRO A 356 13.10 -12.16 -3.33
C PRO A 356 12.90 -10.69 -3.00
N CYS A 357 11.74 -10.12 -3.27
CA CYS A 357 11.42 -8.72 -2.97
C CYS A 357 11.36 -8.43 -1.48
N VAL A 358 10.97 -9.40 -0.62
CA VAL A 358 10.89 -9.21 0.83
C VAL A 358 12.30 -9.16 1.40
N VAL A 359 12.70 -7.99 1.91
CA VAL A 359 14.05 -7.73 2.43
C VAL A 359 14.07 -7.38 3.92
N LEU A 360 12.90 -7.25 4.55
CA LEU A 360 12.77 -6.84 5.94
C LEU A 360 11.42 -7.29 6.49
N TYR A 361 11.42 -7.81 7.72
CA TYR A 361 10.21 -8.02 8.51
C TYR A 361 10.04 -6.94 9.57
N SER A 362 8.80 -6.46 9.75
CA SER A 362 8.47 -5.52 10.82
C SER A 362 7.45 -6.15 11.77
N THR A 363 7.75 -6.11 13.07
CA THR A 363 6.92 -6.75 14.11
C THR A 363 5.78 -5.88 14.59
N GLY A 364 5.76 -4.58 14.24
CA GLY A 364 4.68 -3.69 14.66
C GLY A 364 4.93 -2.23 14.32
N ASN A 365 3.86 -1.45 14.50
CA ASN A 365 3.86 -0.01 14.26
C ASN A 365 3.49 0.77 15.52
N GLU A 366 4.29 1.77 15.89
CA GLU A 366 4.03 2.73 16.98
C GLU A 366 3.49 2.06 18.26
N VAL A 367 4.04 0.87 18.56
CA VAL A 367 3.66 0.08 19.75
C VAL A 367 4.29 0.71 20.99
N SER A 368 3.48 1.36 21.81
CA SER A 368 3.91 2.03 23.03
C SER A 368 4.48 1.07 24.09
N GLU A 369 4.16 -0.19 23.95
CA GLU A 369 4.66 -1.31 24.75
C GLU A 369 6.18 -1.43 24.72
N THR A 370 6.81 -0.99 23.64
CA THR A 370 8.29 -0.99 23.53
C THR A 370 8.99 -0.07 24.55
N ALA A 371 8.25 0.77 25.27
CA ALA A 371 8.75 1.55 26.42
C ALA A 371 8.63 0.83 27.77
N GLN A 372 8.04 -0.37 27.81
CA GLN A 372 7.75 -1.18 28.99
C GLN A 372 8.63 -2.44 29.00
N GLU A 373 8.97 -2.97 30.19
CA GLU A 373 9.80 -4.18 30.32
C GLU A 373 9.21 -5.39 29.57
N LYS A 374 7.89 -5.62 29.71
CA LYS A 374 7.19 -6.69 28.99
C LYS A 374 7.31 -6.53 27.47
N GLY A 375 7.14 -5.33 26.96
CA GLY A 375 7.22 -5.05 25.52
C GLY A 375 8.65 -5.13 24.99
N ILE A 376 9.65 -4.69 25.76
CA ILE A 376 11.07 -4.87 25.45
C ILE A 376 11.41 -6.36 25.34
N ALA A 377 10.93 -7.17 26.29
CA ALA A 377 11.10 -8.62 26.26
C ALA A 377 10.42 -9.25 25.05
N LEU A 378 9.18 -8.82 24.74
CA LEU A 378 8.42 -9.28 23.58
C LEU A 378 9.12 -8.90 22.25
N THR A 379 9.73 -7.71 22.14
CA THR A 379 10.54 -7.33 20.97
C THR A 379 11.64 -8.37 20.71
N LYS A 380 12.36 -8.79 21.75
CA LYS A 380 13.40 -9.82 21.64
C LYS A 380 12.81 -11.17 21.23
N GLU A 381 11.71 -11.55 21.83
CA GLU A 381 11.04 -12.83 21.57
C GLU A 381 10.54 -12.92 20.12
N MET A 382 9.85 -11.88 19.63
CA MET A 382 9.35 -11.84 18.24
C MET A 382 10.50 -11.82 17.22
N THR A 383 11.56 -11.07 17.47
CA THR A 383 12.76 -11.06 16.63
C THR A 383 13.39 -12.45 16.56
N GLY A 384 13.59 -13.10 17.71
CA GLY A 384 14.14 -14.45 17.77
C GLY A 384 13.24 -15.51 17.11
N TYR A 385 11.92 -15.34 17.23
CA TYR A 385 10.96 -16.23 16.58
C TYR A 385 10.99 -16.10 15.06
N LEU A 386 11.00 -14.87 14.54
CA LEU A 386 11.13 -14.64 13.10
C LEU A 386 12.43 -15.24 12.55
N HIS A 387 13.56 -15.04 13.22
CA HIS A 387 14.84 -15.69 12.84
C HIS A 387 14.79 -17.21 12.89
N SER A 388 13.97 -17.80 13.76
CA SER A 388 13.79 -19.27 13.78
C SER A 388 13.00 -19.79 12.57
N LEU A 389 12.19 -18.94 11.94
CA LEU A 389 11.42 -19.25 10.74
C LEU A 389 12.19 -18.89 9.46
N ASP A 390 12.89 -17.76 9.47
CA ASP A 390 13.69 -17.26 8.35
C ASP A 390 14.83 -16.37 8.84
N ASP A 391 16.04 -16.87 8.82
CA ASP A 391 17.27 -16.16 9.22
C ASP A 391 17.92 -15.35 8.09
N THR A 392 17.28 -15.29 6.92
CA THR A 392 17.81 -14.60 5.72
C THR A 392 17.38 -13.14 5.60
N ARG A 393 16.53 -12.65 6.48
CA ARG A 393 15.98 -11.29 6.48
C ARG A 393 16.10 -10.66 7.87
N PRO A 394 16.52 -9.37 7.94
CA PRO A 394 16.55 -8.64 9.21
C PRO A 394 15.15 -8.30 9.72
N VAL A 395 15.06 -8.04 11.02
CA VAL A 395 13.83 -7.72 11.74
C VAL A 395 13.89 -6.30 12.30
N THR A 396 12.78 -5.58 12.19
CA THR A 396 12.58 -4.23 12.74
C THR A 396 11.22 -4.11 13.45
N CYS A 397 10.99 -2.96 14.04
CA CYS A 397 9.69 -2.48 14.51
C CYS A 397 9.62 -0.97 14.32
N GLY A 398 8.51 -0.45 13.81
CA GLY A 398 8.28 0.99 13.71
C GLY A 398 8.00 1.62 15.07
N VAL A 399 8.93 2.38 15.62
CA VAL A 399 8.79 3.00 16.94
C VAL A 399 8.66 4.51 16.82
N ASN A 400 7.52 5.07 17.24
CA ASN A 400 7.38 6.50 17.43
C ASN A 400 8.08 6.91 18.73
N ILE A 401 9.29 7.42 18.57
CA ILE A 401 10.21 7.72 19.67
C ILE A 401 9.61 8.70 20.68
N PHE A 402 8.93 9.72 20.18
CA PHE A 402 8.34 10.75 21.05
C PHE A 402 7.09 10.21 21.76
N PHE A 403 6.25 9.44 21.08
CA PHE A 403 5.06 8.83 21.70
C PHE A 403 5.44 7.79 22.76
N ASN A 404 6.48 7.02 22.56
CA ASN A 404 7.00 6.08 23.57
C ASN A 404 7.40 6.81 24.86
N PHE A 405 8.11 7.93 24.72
CA PHE A 405 8.47 8.74 25.89
C PHE A 405 7.22 9.31 26.58
N LEU A 406 6.30 9.90 25.84
CA LEU A 406 5.05 10.45 26.41
C LEU A 406 4.25 9.37 27.11
N SER A 407 4.13 8.18 26.52
CA SER A 407 3.45 7.02 27.13
C SER A 407 4.10 6.63 28.46
N SER A 408 5.43 6.61 28.52
CA SER A 408 6.19 6.22 29.73
C SER A 408 6.03 7.16 30.91
N ILE A 409 5.56 8.38 30.69
CA ILE A 409 5.31 9.41 31.73
C ILE A 409 3.81 9.68 31.95
N GLY A 410 2.93 8.75 31.49
CA GLY A 410 1.50 8.82 31.69
C GLY A 410 0.69 9.63 30.66
N PHE A 411 1.37 10.22 29.67
CA PHE A 411 0.71 10.90 28.53
C PHE A 411 0.58 9.98 27.31
N GLY A 412 0.27 8.70 27.56
CA GLY A 412 0.15 7.70 26.49
C GLY A 412 -0.79 8.13 25.38
N VAL A 413 -0.36 8.00 24.12
CA VAL A 413 -1.17 8.23 22.92
C VAL A 413 -2.28 7.18 22.87
N TYR A 414 -1.92 5.94 23.11
CA TYR A 414 -2.79 4.78 23.13
C TYR A 414 -2.95 4.21 24.55
N SER A 415 -4.15 3.77 24.90
CA SER A 415 -4.47 3.01 26.11
C SER A 415 -5.88 2.46 25.99
N ASP A 416 -6.19 1.38 26.70
CA ASP A 416 -7.51 0.74 26.72
C ASP A 416 -8.62 1.73 27.11
N ASP A 417 -8.38 2.61 28.10
CA ASP A 417 -9.34 3.63 28.50
C ASP A 417 -9.62 4.67 27.40
N LYS A 418 -8.60 5.00 26.59
CA LYS A 418 -8.77 5.93 25.47
C LYS A 418 -9.52 5.28 24.33
N ALA A 419 -9.26 4.03 24.04
CA ALA A 419 -9.96 3.26 23.01
C ALA A 419 -11.45 3.16 23.35
N ARG A 420 -11.79 2.74 24.59
CA ARG A 420 -13.18 2.71 25.11
C ARG A 420 -13.87 4.07 25.03
N LYS A 421 -13.17 5.14 25.39
CA LYS A 421 -13.73 6.50 25.30
C LYS A 421 -13.99 6.94 23.87
N GLN A 422 -13.10 6.59 22.94
CA GLN A 422 -13.28 6.89 21.50
C GLN A 422 -14.54 6.21 20.95
N ALA A 423 -14.74 4.92 21.27
CA ALA A 423 -15.92 4.18 20.87
C ALA A 423 -17.21 4.75 21.48
N ALA A 424 -17.22 5.07 22.78
CA ALA A 424 -18.35 5.67 23.44
C ALA A 424 -18.71 7.07 22.90
N ASP A 425 -17.72 7.86 22.46
CA ASP A 425 -17.93 9.17 21.85
C ASP A 425 -18.37 9.05 20.38
N ALA A 426 -17.98 7.98 19.67
CA ALA A 426 -18.43 7.68 18.31
C ALA A 426 -19.94 7.42 18.25
N ALA A 427 -20.53 6.85 19.29
CA ALA A 427 -21.97 6.59 19.40
C ALA A 427 -22.83 7.86 19.71
N LYS A 428 -22.21 9.03 19.93
CA LYS A 428 -22.92 10.26 20.29
C LYS A 428 -23.05 11.23 19.12
N PRO A 429 -24.24 11.74 18.78
CA PRO A 429 -24.46 12.59 17.61
C PRO A 429 -23.90 14.03 17.72
N LYS A 430 -23.35 14.44 18.86
CA LYS A 430 -22.88 15.83 19.05
C LYS A 430 -21.50 15.89 19.72
N LYS A 431 -20.54 16.58 19.04
CA LYS A 431 -19.19 16.93 19.49
C LYS A 431 -18.29 15.72 19.79
N LYS A 432 -17.83 15.06 18.72
CA LYS A 432 -16.70 14.10 18.81
C LYS A 432 -15.43 14.85 19.21
N LYS A 433 -14.83 14.46 20.34
CA LYS A 433 -13.49 14.92 20.70
C LYS A 433 -12.48 13.92 20.12
N ALA A 434 -11.50 14.43 19.37
CA ALA A 434 -10.39 13.61 18.91
C ALA A 434 -9.66 12.98 20.10
N VAL A 435 -9.41 11.67 20.04
CA VAL A 435 -8.73 10.87 21.08
C VAL A 435 -7.61 10.04 20.42
N GLY A 436 -6.60 9.63 21.18
CA GLY A 436 -5.52 8.79 20.66
C GLY A 436 -4.73 9.47 19.55
N SER A 437 -4.43 8.74 18.46
CA SER A 437 -3.66 9.25 17.33
C SER A 437 -4.31 10.45 16.65
N GLN A 438 -5.64 10.47 16.52
CA GLN A 438 -6.37 11.60 15.93
C GLN A 438 -6.13 12.91 16.69
N PHE A 439 -6.07 12.87 18.03
CA PHE A 439 -5.74 14.06 18.82
C PHE A 439 -4.32 14.56 18.51
N PHE A 440 -3.36 13.65 18.47
CA PHE A 440 -1.97 14.01 18.18
C PHE A 440 -1.76 14.40 16.72
N ASN A 441 -2.46 13.80 15.78
CA ASN A 441 -2.45 14.20 14.38
C ASN A 441 -2.99 15.63 14.22
N ASN A 442 -4.08 15.95 14.88
CA ASN A 442 -4.64 17.31 14.91
C ASN A 442 -3.67 18.30 15.58
N LEU A 443 -3.02 17.90 16.69
CA LEU A 443 -2.00 18.70 17.36
C LEU A 443 -0.77 18.91 16.47
N ALA A 444 -0.30 17.88 15.79
CA ALA A 444 0.78 17.98 14.82
C ALA A 444 0.39 18.85 13.61
N GLY A 445 -0.87 18.77 13.15
CA GLY A 445 -1.42 19.66 12.14
C GLY A 445 -1.37 21.15 12.55
N LEU A 446 -1.62 21.43 13.83
CA LEU A 446 -1.58 22.79 14.38
C LEU A 446 -0.17 23.28 14.69
N LEU A 447 0.67 22.42 15.30
CA LEU A 447 2.04 22.76 15.74
C LEU A 447 3.10 22.53 14.66
N GLY A 448 2.74 21.80 13.59
CA GLY A 448 3.61 21.42 12.50
C GLY A 448 4.49 20.19 12.80
N ALA A 449 5.01 19.57 11.74
CA ALA A 449 5.90 18.40 11.79
C ALA A 449 7.14 18.59 12.68
N GLU A 450 7.63 19.81 12.81
CA GLU A 450 8.80 20.16 13.59
C GLU A 450 8.66 19.86 15.08
N PHE A 451 7.44 19.96 15.63
CA PHE A 451 7.17 19.64 17.04
C PHE A 451 7.50 18.19 17.37
N MET A 452 7.01 17.24 16.57
CA MET A 452 7.28 15.79 16.77
C MET A 452 8.77 15.48 16.62
N LYS A 453 9.41 16.00 15.58
CA LYS A 453 10.83 15.76 15.30
C LYS A 453 11.74 16.29 16.40
N ARG A 454 11.45 17.46 16.94
CA ARG A 454 12.19 18.05 18.08
C ARG A 454 11.90 17.32 19.39
N GLY A 455 10.66 16.94 19.64
CA GLY A 455 10.27 16.11 20.78
C GLY A 455 11.07 14.80 20.84
N ALA A 456 11.25 14.14 19.70
CA ALA A 456 12.04 12.90 19.61
C ALA A 456 13.52 13.05 20.03
N THR A 457 14.06 14.27 20.09
CA THR A 457 15.47 14.52 20.51
C THR A 457 15.67 14.59 22.02
N LEU A 458 14.62 14.57 22.81
CA LEU A 458 14.72 14.61 24.26
C LEU A 458 15.48 13.39 24.81
N HIS A 459 16.28 13.59 25.86
CA HIS A 459 17.05 12.51 26.49
C HIS A 459 16.16 11.36 26.98
N GLY A 460 14.98 11.67 27.53
CA GLY A 460 14.01 10.66 27.97
C GLY A 460 13.52 9.73 26.82
N CYS A 461 13.46 10.25 25.60
CA CYS A 461 13.13 9.46 24.42
C CYS A 461 14.18 8.38 24.14
N ASP A 462 15.45 8.70 24.29
CA ASP A 462 16.54 7.72 24.16
C ASP A 462 16.46 6.64 25.24
N VAL A 463 16.32 7.06 26.51
CA VAL A 463 16.23 6.12 27.65
C VAL A 463 15.08 5.12 27.47
N LYS A 464 13.95 5.56 26.89
CA LYS A 464 12.74 4.73 26.76
C LYS A 464 12.63 3.93 25.46
N THR A 465 13.59 4.06 24.56
CA THR A 465 13.57 3.33 23.28
C THR A 465 14.83 2.50 23.02
N ARG A 466 15.95 2.81 23.66
CA ARG A 466 17.24 2.17 23.37
C ARG A 466 17.27 0.67 23.59
N ASP A 467 16.56 0.18 24.62
CA ASP A 467 16.58 -1.24 25.01
C ASP A 467 15.70 -2.08 24.03
N ALA A 468 14.58 -1.53 23.55
CA ALA A 468 13.81 -2.15 22.50
C ALA A 468 14.61 -2.19 21.17
N PHE A 469 15.24 -1.08 20.78
CA PHE A 469 16.10 -1.03 19.59
C PHE A 469 17.29 -1.99 19.63
N ALA A 470 17.79 -2.33 20.82
CA ALA A 470 18.88 -3.30 20.98
C ALA A 470 18.43 -4.76 20.74
N ASN A 471 17.13 -5.03 20.71
CA ASN A 471 16.54 -6.35 20.52
C ASN A 471 16.07 -6.62 19.08
N MET A 472 16.32 -5.70 18.14
CA MET A 472 16.01 -5.86 16.72
C MET A 472 17.27 -5.63 15.88
N ASP A 473 17.32 -6.17 14.67
CA ASP A 473 18.49 -6.02 13.80
C ASP A 473 18.63 -4.60 13.30
N ILE A 474 17.49 -3.95 13.03
CA ILE A 474 17.41 -2.61 12.46
C ILE A 474 16.43 -1.78 13.30
N ALA A 475 16.88 -0.67 13.82
CA ALA A 475 16.05 0.24 14.60
C ALA A 475 15.14 1.07 13.68
N GLY A 476 13.84 0.83 13.76
CA GLY A 476 12.81 1.53 12.97
C GLY A 476 12.34 2.80 13.68
N TYR A 477 12.60 3.96 13.09
CA TYR A 477 12.29 5.27 13.66
C TYR A 477 11.12 5.91 12.95
N ASN A 478 9.98 6.08 13.63
CA ASN A 478 8.91 6.93 13.14
C ASN A 478 9.16 8.38 13.53
N TYR A 479 9.26 9.27 12.54
CA TYR A 479 9.45 10.72 12.65
C TYR A 479 10.70 11.17 13.44
N GLY A 480 11.75 10.35 13.45
CA GLY A 480 12.95 10.53 14.26
C GLY A 480 14.17 11.13 13.55
N ILE A 481 14.04 11.77 12.38
CA ILE A 481 15.18 12.19 11.54
C ILE A 481 16.22 13.06 12.23
N TYR A 482 15.82 13.86 13.24
CA TYR A 482 16.77 14.69 14.00
C TYR A 482 17.65 13.89 14.96
N ARG A 483 17.32 12.62 15.22
CA ARG A 483 18.14 11.73 16.04
C ARG A 483 19.17 10.95 15.25
N TYR A 484 18.97 10.71 13.94
CA TYR A 484 19.78 9.76 13.16
C TYR A 484 21.28 9.98 13.38
N ARG A 485 21.80 11.18 13.13
CA ARG A 485 23.24 11.46 13.27
C ARG A 485 23.75 11.28 14.71
N HIS A 486 22.97 11.70 15.70
CA HIS A 486 23.33 11.54 17.11
C HIS A 486 23.39 10.06 17.50
N ASP A 487 22.37 9.29 17.13
CA ASP A 487 22.24 7.88 17.52
C ASP A 487 23.24 7.00 16.78
N LEU A 488 23.51 7.26 15.50
CA LEU A 488 24.56 6.58 14.74
C LEU A 488 25.97 6.80 15.36
N LYS A 489 26.20 7.96 15.99
CA LYS A 489 27.43 8.23 16.72
C LYS A 489 27.45 7.55 18.10
N LYS A 490 26.33 7.56 18.81
CA LYS A 490 26.19 7.02 20.17
C LYS A 490 26.19 5.49 20.20
N TYR A 491 25.61 4.86 19.20
CA TYR A 491 25.43 3.42 19.05
C TYR A 491 26.14 2.95 17.77
N PRO A 492 27.44 2.59 17.84
CA PRO A 492 28.26 2.31 16.66
C PRO A 492 27.79 1.11 15.82
N ASP A 493 27.09 0.16 16.43
CA ASP A 493 26.60 -1.05 15.73
C ASP A 493 25.15 -0.93 15.26
N ARG A 494 24.45 0.17 15.65
CA ARG A 494 23.04 0.35 15.31
C ARG A 494 22.86 0.68 13.83
N LEU A 495 21.98 -0.10 13.17
CA LEU A 495 21.41 0.26 11.89
C LEU A 495 20.13 1.07 12.13
N ILE A 496 19.91 2.10 11.34
CA ILE A 496 18.73 2.97 11.46
C ILE A 496 17.93 2.93 10.17
N LEU A 497 16.62 2.80 10.30
CA LEU A 497 15.63 2.94 9.26
C LEU A 497 14.63 4.03 9.67
N GLY A 498 14.36 4.99 8.80
CA GLY A 498 13.17 5.82 8.90
C GLY A 498 11.97 5.01 8.48
N SER A 499 11.35 4.31 9.43
CA SER A 499 10.22 3.45 9.12
C SER A 499 8.95 4.24 8.77
N GLU A 500 8.88 5.52 9.23
CA GLU A 500 7.80 6.44 8.87
C GLU A 500 8.30 7.89 8.98
N THR A 501 8.18 8.65 7.89
CA THR A 501 8.78 9.99 7.80
C THR A 501 7.88 10.98 7.07
N PHE A 502 8.12 12.28 7.29
CA PHE A 502 7.44 13.32 6.53
C PHE A 502 8.07 13.50 5.14
N CYS A 503 7.25 13.81 4.14
CA CYS A 503 7.69 14.09 2.78
C CYS A 503 8.90 15.05 2.71
N ARG A 504 8.83 16.14 3.48
CA ARG A 504 9.84 17.19 3.48
C ARG A 504 11.20 16.74 3.99
N ASP A 505 11.28 15.58 4.65
CA ASP A 505 12.53 15.05 5.19
C ASP A 505 13.36 14.30 4.14
N ALA A 506 12.79 13.98 2.96
CA ALA A 506 13.45 13.20 1.91
C ALA A 506 14.82 13.76 1.47
N TRP A 507 14.93 15.08 1.28
CA TRP A 507 16.22 15.72 0.97
C TRP A 507 17.24 15.50 2.08
N LYS A 508 16.86 15.77 3.32
CA LYS A 508 17.74 15.65 4.49
C LYS A 508 18.20 14.21 4.72
N PHE A 509 17.27 13.26 4.57
CA PHE A 509 17.57 11.84 4.60
C PHE A 509 18.63 11.49 3.55
N ARG A 510 18.38 11.85 2.27
CA ARG A 510 19.28 11.51 1.16
C ARG A 510 20.68 12.06 1.36
N GLU A 511 20.81 13.33 1.79
CA GLU A 511 22.11 13.95 2.04
C GLU A 511 22.86 13.28 3.20
N LEU A 512 22.15 12.87 4.26
CA LEU A 512 22.75 12.15 5.38
C LEU A 512 23.18 10.72 4.97
N ALA A 513 22.37 10.03 4.20
CA ALA A 513 22.63 8.67 3.76
C ALA A 513 23.88 8.56 2.85
N LYS A 514 24.32 9.65 2.20
CA LYS A 514 25.57 9.67 1.40
C LYS A 514 26.81 9.38 2.23
N THR A 515 26.82 9.77 3.49
CA THR A 515 27.97 9.66 4.40
C THR A 515 27.80 8.64 5.51
N GLU A 516 26.58 8.17 5.73
CA GLU A 516 26.22 7.28 6.84
C GLU A 516 25.69 5.95 6.30
N PRO A 517 26.53 4.95 6.07
CA PRO A 517 26.10 3.68 5.47
C PRO A 517 25.10 2.92 6.34
N ARG A 518 25.16 3.05 7.67
CA ARG A 518 24.24 2.44 8.62
C ARG A 518 22.85 3.08 8.67
N LEU A 519 22.63 4.19 7.96
CA LEU A 519 21.30 4.68 7.62
C LEU A 519 20.84 3.93 6.36
N ILE A 520 19.99 2.91 6.53
CA ILE A 520 19.68 1.95 5.48
C ILE A 520 18.49 2.33 4.62
N GLY A 521 17.63 3.22 5.08
CA GLY A 521 16.44 3.62 4.32
C GLY A 521 15.54 4.61 5.04
N ASP A 522 14.51 5.02 4.31
CA ASP A 522 13.48 5.96 4.72
C ASP A 522 12.18 5.66 4.00
N PHE A 523 11.06 5.60 4.73
CA PHE A 523 9.73 5.32 4.20
C PHE A 523 8.80 6.50 4.47
N VAL A 524 8.40 7.19 3.42
CA VAL A 524 7.51 8.35 3.54
C VAL A 524 6.07 7.93 3.89
N TRP A 525 5.41 8.67 4.76
CA TRP A 525 3.97 8.59 4.98
C TRP A 525 3.23 9.63 4.14
N ALA A 526 2.48 9.25 3.10
CA ALA A 526 2.39 7.93 2.52
C ALA A 526 2.72 8.01 1.03
N GLY A 527 3.10 6.89 0.43
CA GLY A 527 3.42 6.86 -1.01
C GLY A 527 2.18 7.06 -1.86
N MET A 528 1.11 6.35 -1.57
CA MET A 528 -0.19 6.46 -2.22
C MET A 528 -1.26 6.79 -1.19
N ASP A 529 -2.25 7.62 -1.56
CA ASP A 529 -3.36 7.96 -0.67
C ASP A 529 -4.25 6.74 -0.44
N TYR A 530 -4.97 6.74 0.68
CA TYR A 530 -5.74 5.61 1.15
C TYR A 530 -7.02 6.06 1.85
N LEU A 531 -7.98 5.16 1.94
CA LEU A 531 -9.27 5.38 2.57
C LEU A 531 -9.16 5.34 4.11
N GLY A 532 -10.00 6.12 4.78
CA GLY A 532 -9.98 6.25 6.24
C GLY A 532 -8.88 7.17 6.77
N GLU A 533 -8.65 7.18 8.09
CA GLU A 533 -7.82 8.18 8.78
C GLU A 533 -8.02 9.60 8.24
N VAL A 534 -9.27 9.92 7.99
CA VAL A 534 -9.65 11.07 7.16
C VAL A 534 -8.99 12.37 7.62
N MET A 535 -8.58 13.18 6.67
CA MET A 535 -8.02 14.50 6.85
C MET A 535 -6.62 14.56 7.48
N VAL A 536 -5.95 13.43 7.75
CA VAL A 536 -4.62 13.40 8.37
C VAL A 536 -3.61 14.24 7.57
N GLY A 537 -3.60 14.08 6.25
CA GLY A 537 -2.68 14.77 5.35
C GLY A 537 -3.34 15.76 4.39
N SER A 538 -4.62 16.04 4.50
CA SER A 538 -5.33 16.83 3.50
C SER A 538 -5.02 18.32 3.60
N TRP A 539 -4.99 18.97 2.44
CA TRP A 539 -4.87 20.41 2.29
C TRP A 539 -5.95 20.89 1.33
N GLU A 540 -7.12 21.17 1.91
CA GLU A 540 -8.33 21.50 1.17
C GLU A 540 -8.88 22.86 1.55
N TYR A 541 -9.60 23.48 0.63
CA TYR A 541 -10.28 24.75 0.77
C TYR A 541 -11.80 24.56 0.92
N ALA A 542 -12.49 25.57 1.37
CA ALA A 542 -13.91 25.49 1.70
C ALA A 542 -14.83 25.17 0.50
N ASP A 543 -14.39 25.42 -0.71
CA ASP A 543 -15.11 25.09 -1.95
C ASP A 543 -15.04 23.59 -2.31
N ASN A 544 -14.00 22.87 -1.89
CA ASN A 544 -13.88 21.42 -1.99
C ASN A 544 -14.46 20.73 -0.76
N ALA A 545 -14.13 21.24 0.44
CA ALA A 545 -14.53 20.67 1.71
C ALA A 545 -15.10 21.78 2.62
N PRO A 546 -16.40 21.86 2.82
CA PRO A 546 -17.04 23.01 3.46
C PRO A 546 -16.68 23.17 4.95
N ARG A 547 -16.16 22.10 5.58
CA ARG A 547 -15.72 22.13 6.99
C ARG A 547 -14.44 21.30 7.16
N PHE A 548 -13.54 21.75 8.03
CA PHE A 548 -12.25 21.09 8.33
C PHE A 548 -12.32 20.38 9.69
N ASP A 549 -13.37 19.60 9.90
CA ASP A 549 -13.65 18.91 11.16
C ASP A 549 -13.59 17.38 11.04
N GLY A 550 -13.25 16.87 9.84
CA GLY A 550 -13.23 15.43 9.56
C GLY A 550 -14.62 14.78 9.50
N GLY A 551 -15.70 15.58 9.43
CA GLY A 551 -17.08 15.09 9.41
C GLY A 551 -17.44 14.33 8.12
N LEU A 552 -18.70 13.89 8.05
CA LEU A 552 -19.22 13.15 6.91
C LEU A 552 -18.94 13.87 5.58
N GLY A 553 -18.42 13.13 4.62
CA GLY A 553 -17.93 13.61 3.33
C GLY A 553 -16.41 13.46 3.20
N TRP A 554 -15.66 13.59 4.29
CA TRP A 554 -14.26 13.20 4.29
C TRP A 554 -14.14 11.68 4.21
N VAL A 555 -13.28 11.16 3.31
CA VAL A 555 -13.21 9.72 3.01
C VAL A 555 -11.80 9.17 3.00
N SER A 556 -10.79 9.99 2.68
CA SER A 556 -9.39 9.58 2.63
C SER A 556 -8.49 10.43 3.50
N ALA A 557 -7.30 9.94 3.74
CA ALA A 557 -6.28 10.61 4.53
C ALA A 557 -5.75 11.89 3.88
N GLY A 558 -5.63 11.93 2.56
CA GLY A 558 -5.03 13.03 1.80
C GLY A 558 -3.52 13.14 1.97
N SER A 559 -2.87 12.13 2.56
CA SER A 559 -1.43 12.14 2.86
C SER A 559 -0.57 11.51 1.75
N GLY A 560 -1.17 10.92 0.73
CA GLY A 560 -0.47 10.29 -0.38
C GLY A 560 0.33 11.28 -1.23
N ARG A 561 1.50 10.84 -1.69
CA ARG A 561 2.27 11.54 -2.76
C ARG A 561 1.65 11.29 -4.12
N ILE A 562 0.94 10.20 -4.24
CA ILE A 562 0.07 9.82 -5.35
C ILE A 562 -1.34 9.79 -4.78
N ASP A 563 -2.31 10.43 -5.42
CA ASP A 563 -3.69 10.46 -4.93
C ASP A 563 -4.44 9.13 -5.16
N LEU A 564 -5.68 9.02 -4.69
CA LEU A 564 -6.51 7.81 -4.84
C LEU A 564 -6.72 7.37 -6.29
N THR A 565 -6.62 8.30 -7.25
CA THR A 565 -6.76 8.01 -8.68
C THR A 565 -5.45 7.56 -9.32
N GLY A 566 -4.33 7.59 -8.58
CA GLY A 566 -3.00 7.29 -9.09
C GLY A 566 -2.32 8.48 -9.77
N LYS A 567 -2.83 9.70 -9.61
CA LYS A 567 -2.18 10.92 -10.10
C LYS A 567 -1.01 11.29 -9.17
N PRO A 568 0.23 11.42 -9.69
CA PRO A 568 1.33 11.97 -8.91
C PRO A 568 1.11 13.45 -8.61
N LEU A 569 1.24 13.82 -7.34
CA LEU A 569 1.15 15.19 -6.87
C LEU A 569 2.53 15.89 -6.93
N CYS A 570 2.56 17.21 -6.76
CA CYS A 570 3.84 17.95 -6.76
C CYS A 570 4.80 17.47 -5.65
N GLU A 571 4.28 16.89 -4.59
CA GLU A 571 5.09 16.24 -3.54
C GLU A 571 5.82 14.99 -4.02
N ALA A 572 5.25 14.23 -4.98
CA ALA A 572 5.96 13.13 -5.63
C ALA A 572 7.13 13.64 -6.48
N LEU A 573 6.94 14.76 -7.18
CA LEU A 573 8.01 15.42 -7.96
C LEU A 573 9.14 15.89 -7.04
N TYR A 574 8.80 16.54 -5.91
CA TYR A 574 9.78 16.90 -4.89
C TYR A 574 10.56 15.68 -4.41
N THR A 575 9.86 14.60 -4.05
CA THR A 575 10.48 13.37 -3.53
C THR A 575 11.44 12.75 -4.56
N ARG A 576 11.04 12.65 -5.84
CA ARG A 576 11.90 12.14 -6.92
C ARG A 576 13.19 12.94 -7.06
N VAL A 577 13.10 14.26 -6.97
CA VAL A 577 14.27 15.15 -7.05
C VAL A 577 15.11 15.04 -5.77
N ALA A 578 14.50 15.03 -4.59
CA ALA A 578 15.17 14.90 -3.31
C ALA A 578 15.95 13.58 -3.20
N LEU A 579 15.40 12.48 -3.70
CA LEU A 579 16.01 11.15 -3.68
C LEU A 579 16.96 10.87 -4.87
N GLU A 580 17.22 11.86 -5.72
CA GLU A 580 18.10 11.76 -6.91
C GLU A 580 17.58 10.82 -8.00
N GLN A 581 16.26 10.60 -8.06
CA GLN A 581 15.62 9.81 -9.12
C GLN A 581 15.34 10.65 -10.37
N ALA A 582 15.34 11.98 -10.22
CA ALA A 582 15.23 12.94 -11.32
C ALA A 582 16.01 14.21 -10.97
N ALA A 583 16.62 14.83 -11.95
CA ALA A 583 17.34 16.10 -11.76
C ALA A 583 16.38 17.30 -11.61
N GLY A 584 15.24 17.25 -12.26
CA GLY A 584 14.36 18.41 -12.50
C GLY A 584 14.92 19.30 -13.62
N PRO A 585 14.43 20.56 -13.76
CA PRO A 585 13.45 21.19 -12.92
C PRO A 585 12.03 20.66 -13.20
N PHE A 586 11.21 20.59 -12.15
CA PHE A 586 9.75 20.50 -12.26
C PHE A 586 9.15 21.76 -11.67
N VAL A 587 7.96 22.16 -12.12
CA VAL A 587 7.27 23.33 -11.61
C VAL A 587 5.86 22.98 -11.15
N GLY A 588 5.50 23.47 -9.99
CA GLY A 588 4.16 23.42 -9.43
C GLY A 588 3.70 24.83 -9.07
N VAL A 589 2.41 25.08 -9.17
CA VAL A 589 1.78 26.36 -8.84
C VAL A 589 0.67 26.09 -7.84
N ARG A 590 0.72 26.75 -6.68
CA ARG A 590 -0.38 26.68 -5.73
C ARG A 590 -1.62 27.32 -6.33
N PRO A 591 -2.83 26.80 -6.06
CA PRO A 591 -4.06 27.31 -6.63
C PRO A 591 -4.17 28.82 -6.43
N VAL A 592 -4.06 29.62 -7.52
CA VAL A 592 -4.00 31.09 -7.44
C VAL A 592 -5.32 31.67 -6.97
N ASN A 593 -6.43 31.01 -7.30
CA ASN A 593 -7.76 31.37 -6.82
C ASN A 593 -7.91 31.29 -5.30
N HIS A 594 -7.08 30.51 -4.62
CA HIS A 594 -7.07 30.32 -3.16
C HIS A 594 -5.92 31.02 -2.43
N THR A 595 -5.13 31.86 -3.14
CA THR A 595 -4.00 32.56 -2.50
C THR A 595 -4.45 33.37 -1.29
N GLY A 596 -3.90 33.03 -0.11
CA GLY A 596 -4.21 33.68 1.16
C GLY A 596 -5.46 33.16 1.86
N GLU A 597 -6.15 32.17 1.31
CA GLU A 597 -7.31 31.55 1.94
C GLU A 597 -6.89 30.52 3.01
N LYS A 598 -7.80 30.30 3.97
CA LYS A 598 -7.66 29.27 4.99
C LYS A 598 -7.92 27.89 4.37
N HIS A 599 -7.07 26.94 4.72
CA HIS A 599 -7.19 25.53 4.31
C HIS A 599 -7.22 24.59 5.52
N SER A 600 -7.54 23.31 5.30
CA SER A 600 -7.45 22.27 6.33
C SER A 600 -6.02 22.15 6.86
N PRO A 601 -5.80 21.99 8.19
CA PRO A 601 -4.48 21.88 8.76
C PRO A 601 -3.88 20.48 8.51
N SER A 602 -2.60 20.41 8.15
CA SER A 602 -1.88 19.12 8.01
C SER A 602 -0.39 19.28 8.32
N ALA A 603 0.19 18.25 8.95
CA ALA A 603 1.65 18.09 9.10
C ALA A 603 2.24 17.19 8.01
N TRP A 604 1.44 16.33 7.42
CA TRP A 604 1.87 15.32 6.44
C TRP A 604 1.84 15.82 4.99
N LYS A 605 1.15 16.91 4.70
CA LYS A 605 1.15 17.57 3.40
C LYS A 605 2.18 18.69 3.36
N MET A 606 2.96 18.76 2.31
CA MET A 606 4.00 19.79 2.14
C MET A 606 3.50 20.96 1.29
N THR A 607 2.64 20.67 0.31
CA THR A 607 2.11 21.63 -0.65
C THR A 607 0.81 21.12 -1.27
N ASP A 608 0.00 22.04 -1.77
CA ASP A 608 -1.17 21.81 -2.61
C ASP A 608 -0.93 22.19 -4.09
N ALA A 609 0.33 22.45 -4.46
CA ALA A 609 0.70 22.88 -5.79
C ALA A 609 0.26 21.90 -6.88
N GLN A 610 -0.21 22.45 -8.00
CA GLN A 610 -0.63 21.72 -9.20
C GLN A 610 0.34 21.99 -10.35
N GLN A 611 0.51 21.03 -11.25
CA GLN A 611 1.25 21.23 -12.51
C GLN A 611 0.38 21.96 -13.53
N SER A 612 -0.07 23.16 -13.20
CA SER A 612 -0.92 23.97 -14.08
C SER A 612 -0.60 25.46 -13.92
N TRP A 613 -0.69 26.20 -15.05
CA TRP A 613 -0.66 27.67 -15.12
C TRP A 613 -1.98 28.20 -15.70
N THR A 614 -3.11 27.57 -15.42
CA THR A 614 -4.45 27.93 -15.89
C THR A 614 -5.33 28.31 -14.70
N TRP A 615 -5.41 29.60 -14.42
CA TRP A 615 -6.18 30.16 -13.31
C TRP A 615 -7.01 31.34 -13.79
N PRO A 616 -8.08 31.14 -14.56
CA PRO A 616 -8.89 32.19 -15.16
C PRO A 616 -9.51 33.08 -14.09
N GLY A 617 -9.55 34.42 -14.34
CA GLY A 617 -10.06 35.41 -13.40
C GLY A 617 -9.13 35.72 -12.21
N CYS A 618 -7.89 35.23 -12.26
CA CYS A 618 -6.88 35.50 -11.23
C CYS A 618 -5.78 36.46 -11.67
N GLU A 619 -5.95 37.13 -12.81
CA GLU A 619 -4.97 38.07 -13.38
C GLU A 619 -4.55 39.14 -12.37
N GLY A 620 -3.24 39.28 -12.17
CA GLY A 620 -2.67 40.20 -11.18
C GLY A 620 -2.63 39.71 -9.74
N ARG A 621 -3.35 38.63 -9.38
CA ARG A 621 -3.22 37.99 -8.05
C ARG A 621 -1.84 37.37 -7.89
N THR A 622 -1.36 37.29 -6.66
CA THR A 622 -0.08 36.64 -6.35
C THR A 622 -0.16 35.16 -6.58
N ALA A 623 0.65 34.62 -7.51
CA ALA A 623 0.91 33.20 -7.69
C ALA A 623 2.10 32.78 -6.81
N GLU A 624 1.96 31.68 -6.10
CA GLU A 624 3.05 31.00 -5.39
C GLU A 624 3.52 29.82 -6.24
N VAL A 625 4.77 29.90 -6.71
CA VAL A 625 5.37 28.91 -7.63
C VAL A 625 6.45 28.16 -6.90
N GLU A 626 6.44 26.85 -6.99
CA GLU A 626 7.44 25.93 -6.47
C GLU A 626 8.21 25.29 -7.64
N VAL A 627 9.53 25.32 -7.56
CA VAL A 627 10.42 24.66 -8.52
C VAL A 627 11.24 23.62 -7.78
N TYR A 628 11.22 22.40 -8.27
CA TYR A 628 11.95 21.27 -7.69
C TYR A 628 13.13 20.92 -8.60
N ALA A 629 14.37 21.16 -8.14
CA ALA A 629 15.57 20.89 -8.94
C ALA A 629 16.81 20.68 -8.05
N ARG A 630 17.66 19.75 -8.45
CA ARG A 630 19.03 19.65 -7.94
C ARG A 630 19.94 20.60 -8.72
N ALA A 631 19.95 21.85 -8.31
CA ALA A 631 20.61 22.94 -9.00
C ALA A 631 21.22 23.94 -8.01
N ALA A 632 22.24 24.68 -8.41
CA ALA A 632 22.76 25.77 -7.60
C ALA A 632 21.85 26.98 -7.59
N GLN A 633 21.14 27.22 -8.69
CA GLN A 633 20.17 28.30 -8.87
C GLN A 633 18.99 27.84 -9.70
N ALA A 634 17.84 28.46 -9.48
CA ALA A 634 16.68 28.36 -10.36
C ALA A 634 16.17 29.75 -10.74
N ALA A 635 15.79 29.91 -11.99
CA ALA A 635 15.10 31.12 -12.50
C ALA A 635 13.68 30.81 -12.87
N LEU A 636 12.80 31.80 -12.70
CA LEU A 636 11.42 31.79 -13.15
C LEU A 636 11.28 32.76 -14.32
N VAL A 637 10.76 32.27 -15.46
CA VAL A 637 10.56 33.03 -16.68
C VAL A 637 9.08 33.04 -17.01
N LEU A 638 8.51 34.22 -17.25
CA LEU A 638 7.11 34.42 -17.61
C LEU A 638 7.03 35.12 -18.93
N ASN A 639 6.37 34.52 -19.90
CA ASN A 639 6.19 35.06 -21.27
C ASN A 639 7.52 35.51 -21.88
N GLY A 640 8.58 34.71 -21.75
CA GLY A 640 9.93 34.97 -22.27
C GLY A 640 10.79 35.94 -21.46
N LYS A 641 10.28 36.51 -20.35
CA LYS A 641 11.02 37.42 -19.50
C LYS A 641 11.38 36.74 -18.17
N GLU A 642 12.68 36.71 -17.81
CA GLU A 642 13.12 36.29 -16.48
C GLU A 642 12.58 37.30 -15.44
N ILE A 643 11.78 36.80 -14.50
CA ILE A 643 11.14 37.62 -13.48
C ILE A 643 11.78 37.45 -12.09
N ALA A 644 12.48 36.36 -11.84
CA ALA A 644 13.20 36.10 -10.61
C ALA A 644 14.23 34.98 -10.77
N ARG A 645 15.33 35.08 -10.01
CA ARG A 645 16.35 34.02 -9.88
C ARG A 645 16.71 33.84 -8.40
N LYS A 646 16.83 32.60 -7.94
CA LYS A 646 17.15 32.26 -6.55
C LYS A 646 18.24 31.21 -6.47
N ALA A 647 19.12 31.34 -5.44
CA ALA A 647 20.08 30.31 -5.09
C ALA A 647 19.45 29.20 -4.21
N ALA A 648 20.00 27.99 -4.29
CA ALA A 648 19.57 26.86 -3.47
C ALA A 648 19.79 27.10 -1.97
N LYS A 649 18.86 26.62 -1.14
CA LYS A 649 18.88 26.72 0.34
C LYS A 649 18.89 25.35 0.98
N LYS A 650 19.98 24.57 0.90
CA LYS A 650 20.08 23.23 1.53
C LYS A 650 18.80 22.40 1.36
N ASP A 651 18.20 22.48 0.19
CA ASP A 651 17.01 21.78 -0.24
C ASP A 651 16.93 21.84 -1.76
N CYS A 652 16.17 20.98 -2.41
CA CYS A 652 15.89 21.00 -3.86
C CYS A 652 14.62 21.80 -4.21
N LEU A 653 14.05 22.53 -3.26
CA LEU A 653 12.84 23.33 -3.40
C LEU A 653 13.15 24.83 -3.48
N PHE A 654 12.80 25.46 -4.58
CA PHE A 654 12.83 26.90 -4.77
C PHE A 654 11.41 27.46 -4.80
N ARG A 655 11.13 28.46 -3.95
CA ARG A 655 9.81 29.12 -3.91
C ARG A 655 9.87 30.52 -4.49
N PHE A 656 8.94 30.83 -5.39
CA PHE A 656 8.80 32.12 -6.05
C PHE A 656 7.41 32.71 -5.77
N ARG A 657 7.30 34.01 -5.88
CA ARG A 657 6.02 34.75 -5.92
C ARG A 657 6.06 35.74 -7.09
N CYS A 658 5.02 35.76 -7.89
CA CYS A 658 4.86 36.67 -9.01
C CYS A 658 3.37 36.98 -9.22
N PRO A 659 3.05 38.10 -9.86
CA PRO A 659 1.68 38.33 -10.36
C PRO A 659 1.32 37.27 -11.40
N TYR A 660 0.15 36.67 -11.26
CA TYR A 660 -0.37 35.74 -12.27
C TYR A 660 -0.71 36.51 -13.56
N GLN A 661 -0.23 36.03 -14.68
CA GLN A 661 -0.56 36.47 -16.02
C GLN A 661 -0.69 35.24 -16.94
N PRO A 662 -1.74 35.13 -17.75
CA PRO A 662 -1.85 34.06 -18.73
C PRO A 662 -0.65 33.99 -19.66
N GLY A 663 -0.38 32.81 -20.20
CA GLY A 663 0.72 32.57 -21.13
C GLY A 663 1.61 31.40 -20.69
N ARG A 664 2.93 31.56 -20.84
CA ARG A 664 3.92 30.52 -20.64
C ARG A 664 4.79 30.83 -19.42
N LEU A 665 4.69 29.96 -18.38
CA LEU A 665 5.54 29.98 -17.20
C LEU A 665 6.64 28.92 -17.36
N GLU A 666 7.92 29.30 -17.22
CA GLU A 666 9.06 28.39 -17.32
C GLU A 666 9.90 28.44 -16.03
N ALA A 667 10.40 27.28 -15.62
CA ALA A 667 11.46 27.18 -14.63
C ALA A 667 12.74 26.69 -15.31
N VAL A 668 13.87 27.38 -15.02
CA VAL A 668 15.18 27.05 -15.57
C VAL A 668 16.14 26.79 -14.42
N ALA A 669 16.79 25.63 -14.43
CA ALA A 669 17.78 25.22 -13.43
C ALA A 669 19.21 25.50 -13.92
N TYR A 670 20.10 25.97 -13.02
CA TYR A 670 21.49 26.29 -13.34
C TYR A 670 22.46 25.64 -12.38
N ASP A 671 23.65 25.28 -12.88
CA ASP A 671 24.78 24.84 -12.06
C ASP A 671 25.45 26.03 -11.32
N ALA A 672 26.52 25.76 -10.57
CA ALA A 672 27.29 26.79 -9.86
C ALA A 672 28.07 27.73 -10.79
N ALA A 673 28.35 27.31 -12.02
CA ALA A 673 29.02 28.11 -13.04
C ALA A 673 28.03 28.98 -13.86
N GLY A 674 26.73 28.79 -13.66
CA GLY A 674 25.68 29.51 -14.38
C GLY A 674 25.23 28.84 -15.67
N ASN A 675 25.68 27.61 -15.98
CA ASN A 675 25.22 26.86 -17.12
C ASN A 675 23.81 26.30 -16.87
N GLU A 676 22.97 26.31 -17.88
CA GLU A 676 21.64 25.71 -17.85
C GLU A 676 21.74 24.19 -17.74
N LEU A 677 21.12 23.62 -16.70
CA LEU A 677 20.99 22.18 -16.50
C LEU A 677 19.73 21.60 -17.13
N GLY A 678 18.70 22.43 -17.27
CA GLY A 678 17.44 22.03 -17.87
C GLY A 678 16.34 23.06 -17.63
N ARG A 679 15.21 22.89 -18.31
CA ARG A 679 14.01 23.70 -18.16
C ARG A 679 12.73 22.90 -18.27
N CYS A 680 11.66 23.38 -17.65
CA CYS A 680 10.31 22.91 -17.87
C CYS A 680 9.35 24.10 -17.98
N ALA A 681 8.19 23.87 -18.58
CA ALA A 681 7.19 24.91 -18.80
C ALA A 681 5.78 24.43 -18.53
N LEU A 682 4.94 25.35 -18.07
CA LEU A 682 3.48 25.24 -18.04
C LEU A 682 2.89 26.31 -18.95
N GLN A 683 1.80 25.95 -19.61
CA GLN A 683 1.06 26.84 -20.51
C GLN A 683 -0.35 27.06 -19.98
N THR A 684 -0.87 28.26 -20.07
CA THR A 684 -2.29 28.55 -19.82
C THR A 684 -3.14 27.90 -20.92
N ALA A 685 -4.22 27.23 -20.54
CA ALA A 685 -5.20 26.69 -21.47
C ALA A 685 -5.95 27.77 -22.23
N GLY A 686 -6.39 27.46 -23.44
CA GLY A 686 -7.34 28.28 -24.22
C GLY A 686 -8.73 28.28 -23.60
N ASP A 687 -9.61 29.10 -24.14
CA ASP A 687 -11.00 29.28 -23.67
C ASP A 687 -11.94 28.15 -24.14
N ASP A 688 -11.57 27.41 -25.17
CA ASP A 688 -12.30 26.25 -25.67
C ASP A 688 -12.19 25.11 -24.65
N ARG A 689 -13.23 24.29 -24.60
CA ARG A 689 -13.28 23.17 -23.64
C ARG A 689 -13.55 21.85 -24.36
N THR A 690 -12.81 20.83 -23.96
CA THR A 690 -13.01 19.45 -24.38
C THR A 690 -13.01 18.55 -23.16
N LEU A 691 -13.76 17.45 -23.23
CA LEU A 691 -13.64 16.34 -22.28
C LEU A 691 -12.80 15.24 -22.94
N ARG A 692 -11.65 14.95 -22.37
CA ARG A 692 -10.73 13.92 -22.87
C ARG A 692 -10.91 12.62 -22.11
N ILE A 693 -10.87 11.51 -22.83
CA ILE A 693 -10.93 10.14 -22.30
C ILE A 693 -9.59 9.50 -22.64
N GLU A 694 -8.79 9.21 -21.61
CA GLU A 694 -7.42 8.71 -21.77
C GLU A 694 -7.28 7.36 -21.06
N PRO A 695 -7.26 6.22 -21.79
CA PRO A 695 -7.04 4.91 -21.17
C PRO A 695 -5.57 4.75 -20.77
N GLU A 696 -5.30 4.13 -19.63
CA GLU A 696 -3.94 3.85 -19.16
C GLU A 696 -3.37 2.55 -19.77
N SER A 697 -4.22 1.71 -20.36
CA SER A 697 -3.87 0.43 -20.99
C SER A 697 -4.91 0.03 -22.04
N ASP A 698 -4.56 -0.94 -22.86
CA ASP A 698 -5.51 -1.64 -23.72
C ASP A 698 -6.60 -2.34 -22.90
N ALA A 699 -7.74 -2.61 -23.52
CA ALA A 699 -8.80 -3.43 -22.93
C ALA A 699 -8.49 -4.91 -23.17
N VAL A 700 -8.39 -5.69 -22.11
CA VAL A 700 -8.21 -7.14 -22.14
C VAL A 700 -9.36 -7.81 -21.40
N ALA A 701 -9.95 -8.86 -21.98
CA ALA A 701 -11.11 -9.53 -21.40
C ALA A 701 -10.82 -10.04 -19.99
N GLY A 702 -11.68 -9.71 -19.03
CA GLY A 702 -11.52 -10.07 -17.61
C GLY A 702 -10.56 -9.20 -16.82
N HIS A 703 -9.89 -8.23 -17.46
CA HIS A 703 -8.93 -7.34 -16.82
C HIS A 703 -9.48 -5.93 -16.62
N LEU A 704 -8.83 -5.17 -15.72
CA LEU A 704 -9.19 -3.78 -15.43
C LEU A 704 -8.57 -2.82 -16.44
N CYS A 705 -9.41 -1.95 -17.00
CA CYS A 705 -9.01 -0.79 -17.77
C CYS A 705 -9.24 0.48 -16.94
N TYR A 706 -8.18 1.22 -16.67
CA TYR A 706 -8.22 2.50 -15.99
C TYR A 706 -8.35 3.62 -17.01
N ILE A 707 -9.37 4.44 -16.92
CA ILE A 707 -9.71 5.48 -17.89
C ILE A 707 -9.73 6.83 -17.19
N ARG A 708 -8.76 7.68 -17.51
CA ARG A 708 -8.67 9.02 -16.97
C ARG A 708 -9.55 9.97 -17.78
N LEU A 709 -10.28 10.82 -17.05
CA LEU A 709 -11.17 11.84 -17.60
C LEU A 709 -10.59 13.21 -17.27
N ARG A 710 -10.51 14.11 -18.26
CA ARG A 710 -9.87 15.41 -18.10
C ARG A 710 -10.61 16.50 -18.86
N TYR A 711 -10.94 17.59 -18.17
CA TYR A 711 -11.29 18.83 -18.85
C TYR A 711 -10.03 19.54 -19.34
N ALA A 712 -9.95 19.77 -20.63
CA ALA A 712 -8.80 20.40 -21.28
C ALA A 712 -9.26 21.31 -22.42
N ASP A 713 -8.36 22.17 -22.89
CA ASP A 713 -8.58 22.88 -24.16
C ASP A 713 -8.31 21.97 -25.38
N GLY A 714 -8.50 22.48 -26.58
CA GLY A 714 -8.25 21.77 -27.82
C GLY A 714 -6.81 21.29 -27.98
N ALA A 715 -5.84 21.98 -27.37
CA ALA A 715 -4.44 21.59 -27.35
C ALA A 715 -4.13 20.52 -26.26
N GLY A 716 -5.08 20.21 -25.40
CA GLY A 716 -4.92 19.22 -24.32
C GLY A 716 -4.38 19.78 -23.01
N ILE A 717 -4.35 21.10 -22.87
CA ILE A 717 -3.89 21.73 -21.64
C ILE A 717 -5.02 21.70 -20.60
N LEU A 718 -4.72 21.18 -19.42
CA LEU A 718 -5.67 20.98 -18.33
C LEU A 718 -6.33 22.28 -17.87
N GLN A 719 -7.64 22.23 -17.67
CA GLN A 719 -8.47 23.29 -17.07
C GLN A 719 -8.84 22.92 -15.63
N PRO A 720 -7.98 23.15 -14.62
CA PRO A 720 -8.13 22.65 -13.25
C PRO A 720 -9.25 23.29 -12.46
N THR A 721 -9.80 24.40 -12.93
CA THR A 721 -10.88 25.13 -12.26
C THR A 721 -12.28 24.68 -12.69
N VAL A 722 -12.39 23.78 -13.66
CA VAL A 722 -13.66 23.22 -14.11
C VAL A 722 -14.20 22.26 -13.06
N ARG A 723 -15.48 22.44 -12.66
CA ARG A 723 -16.13 21.67 -11.60
C ARG A 723 -17.44 21.01 -12.03
N GLU A 724 -17.85 21.18 -13.27
CA GLU A 724 -19.06 20.55 -13.79
C GLU A 724 -18.92 19.02 -13.72
N PRO A 725 -19.94 18.31 -13.14
CA PRO A 725 -19.90 16.86 -13.00
C PRO A 725 -19.70 16.16 -14.34
N ILE A 726 -19.05 14.99 -14.26
CA ILE A 726 -18.83 14.09 -15.39
C ILE A 726 -19.69 12.85 -15.17
N ARG A 727 -20.57 12.56 -16.15
CA ARG A 727 -21.34 11.33 -16.20
C ARG A 727 -20.75 10.38 -17.23
N VAL A 728 -20.74 9.08 -16.91
CA VAL A 728 -20.17 8.07 -17.80
C VAL A 728 -21.16 6.95 -18.08
N SER A 729 -20.97 6.28 -19.22
CA SER A 729 -21.65 5.02 -19.55
C SER A 729 -20.69 4.07 -20.24
N VAL A 730 -20.90 2.75 -20.03
CA VAL A 730 -20.02 1.69 -20.52
C VAL A 730 -20.83 0.62 -21.22
N SER A 731 -20.33 0.14 -22.36
CA SER A 731 -20.80 -1.08 -22.98
C SER A 731 -19.62 -1.97 -23.40
N GLY A 732 -19.80 -3.28 -23.41
CA GLY A 732 -18.71 -4.24 -23.56
C GLY A 732 -17.83 -4.42 -22.32
N GLY A 733 -18.31 -3.96 -21.16
CA GLY A 733 -17.65 -4.08 -19.87
C GLY A 733 -18.54 -3.65 -18.72
N ARG A 734 -18.01 -3.69 -17.51
CA ARG A 734 -18.69 -3.28 -16.27
C ARG A 734 -17.92 -2.13 -15.62
N LEU A 735 -18.59 -1.02 -15.34
CA LEU A 735 -18.04 0.05 -14.50
C LEU A 735 -17.93 -0.45 -13.06
N LEU A 736 -16.72 -0.50 -12.52
CA LEU A 736 -16.48 -0.92 -11.14
C LEU A 736 -16.43 0.26 -10.19
N ALA A 737 -15.84 1.37 -10.63
CA ALA A 737 -15.75 2.58 -9.83
C ALA A 737 -15.58 3.82 -10.72
N LEU A 738 -16.09 4.94 -10.24
CA LEU A 738 -15.86 6.27 -10.80
C LEU A 738 -15.63 7.25 -9.64
N GLY A 739 -14.56 8.05 -9.72
CA GLY A 739 -14.26 9.01 -8.66
C GLY A 739 -13.12 9.94 -9.01
N ASN A 740 -12.67 10.67 -8.01
CA ASN A 740 -11.61 11.66 -8.12
C ASN A 740 -10.64 11.54 -6.93
N GLY A 741 -9.56 12.32 -6.95
CA GLY A 741 -8.52 12.32 -5.91
C GLY A 741 -8.79 13.27 -4.72
N CYS A 742 -9.98 13.88 -4.62
CA CYS A 742 -10.30 14.76 -3.50
C CYS A 742 -10.53 13.95 -2.21
N PRO A 743 -9.87 14.29 -1.09
CA PRO A 743 -10.13 13.64 0.20
C PRO A 743 -11.54 13.83 0.73
N TYR A 744 -12.27 14.82 0.21
CA TYR A 744 -13.67 15.06 0.50
C TYR A 744 -14.54 14.65 -0.70
N ASN A 745 -15.31 13.59 -0.55
CA ASN A 745 -16.21 13.05 -1.56
C ASN A 745 -17.52 12.57 -0.92
N ARG A 746 -18.64 13.18 -1.31
CA ARG A 746 -19.96 12.79 -0.81
C ARG A 746 -20.67 11.73 -1.67
N ARG A 747 -20.31 11.63 -2.96
CA ARG A 747 -20.98 10.72 -3.91
C ARG A 747 -20.58 9.26 -3.70
N GLY A 748 -19.36 8.99 -3.16
CA GLY A 748 -18.79 7.65 -3.16
C GLY A 748 -18.14 7.31 -4.51
N TYR A 749 -17.88 6.03 -4.73
CA TYR A 749 -17.16 5.55 -5.92
C TYR A 749 -17.98 4.56 -6.77
N LEU A 750 -19.03 3.94 -6.21
CA LEU A 750 -19.96 3.07 -6.93
C LEU A 750 -21.06 3.90 -7.59
N THR A 751 -20.73 4.71 -8.58
CA THR A 751 -21.58 5.72 -9.20
C THR A 751 -21.23 5.88 -10.67
N GLU A 752 -22.18 6.39 -11.46
CA GLU A 752 -21.98 6.75 -12.87
C GLU A 752 -21.72 8.25 -13.07
N GLU A 753 -21.70 9.05 -11.98
CA GLU A 753 -21.45 10.47 -12.03
C GLU A 753 -20.49 10.89 -10.92
N THR A 754 -19.48 11.71 -11.25
CA THR A 754 -18.53 12.26 -10.28
C THR A 754 -18.21 13.72 -10.55
N ASP A 755 -17.89 14.45 -9.46
CA ASP A 755 -17.33 15.80 -9.60
C ASP A 755 -15.85 15.67 -9.98
N PRO A 756 -15.30 16.51 -10.90
CA PRO A 756 -13.89 16.51 -11.15
C PRO A 756 -13.12 17.20 -10.01
N TYR A 757 -11.90 16.74 -9.74
CA TYR A 757 -10.98 17.38 -8.81
C TYR A 757 -9.77 17.92 -9.57
N PHE A 758 -9.58 19.23 -9.54
CA PHE A 758 -8.66 19.94 -10.44
C PHE A 758 -8.85 19.55 -11.92
N GLY A 759 -10.11 19.45 -12.36
CA GLY A 759 -10.47 19.15 -13.74
C GLY A 759 -10.31 17.68 -14.14
N GLU A 760 -10.04 16.77 -13.22
CA GLU A 760 -9.74 15.35 -13.50
C GLU A 760 -10.63 14.40 -12.70
N ALA A 761 -10.89 13.21 -13.26
CA ALA A 761 -11.51 12.07 -12.62
C ALA A 761 -10.94 10.76 -13.20
N LEU A 762 -11.30 9.62 -12.58
CA LEU A 762 -10.89 8.29 -13.00
C LEU A 762 -12.08 7.34 -12.98
N ALA A 763 -12.26 6.59 -14.06
CA ALA A 763 -13.13 5.43 -14.13
C ALA A 763 -12.31 4.14 -14.14
N ILE A 764 -12.83 3.09 -13.50
CA ILE A 764 -12.26 1.75 -13.51
C ILE A 764 -13.31 0.81 -14.10
N VAL A 765 -12.96 0.17 -15.21
CA VAL A 765 -13.84 -0.68 -15.98
C VAL A 765 -13.23 -2.07 -16.10
N GLU A 766 -14.01 -3.10 -15.82
CA GLU A 766 -13.66 -4.50 -16.14
C GLU A 766 -14.17 -4.79 -17.55
N ALA A 767 -13.27 -5.15 -18.48
CA ALA A 767 -13.65 -5.47 -19.85
C ALA A 767 -14.32 -6.85 -19.91
N ALA A 768 -15.50 -6.94 -20.52
CA ALA A 768 -16.17 -8.22 -20.72
C ALA A 768 -15.57 -8.99 -21.92
N ALA A 769 -15.83 -10.27 -22.00
CA ALA A 769 -15.51 -11.02 -23.21
C ALA A 769 -16.37 -10.46 -24.38
N GLY A 770 -15.72 -10.00 -25.45
CA GLY A 770 -16.39 -9.37 -26.59
C GLY A 770 -15.40 -8.79 -27.59
N GLU A 771 -15.90 -8.04 -28.55
CA GLU A 771 -15.05 -7.43 -29.57
C GLU A 771 -14.56 -6.02 -29.19
N LYS A 772 -15.38 -5.29 -28.41
CA LYS A 772 -15.18 -3.85 -28.24
C LYS A 772 -15.72 -3.37 -26.90
N LEU A 773 -14.90 -2.62 -26.17
CA LEU A 773 -15.27 -1.77 -25.04
C LEU A 773 -15.57 -0.37 -25.55
N VAL A 774 -16.78 0.14 -25.30
CA VAL A 774 -17.15 1.53 -25.61
C VAL A 774 -17.42 2.27 -24.32
N PHE A 775 -16.68 3.34 -24.11
CA PHE A 775 -16.77 4.23 -22.95
C PHE A 775 -17.19 5.63 -23.42
N ARG A 776 -18.25 6.15 -22.84
CA ARG A 776 -18.75 7.51 -23.09
C ARG A 776 -18.68 8.34 -21.83
N ALA A 777 -18.34 9.61 -22.00
CA ALA A 777 -18.36 10.58 -20.93
C ALA A 777 -18.99 11.90 -21.43
N GLU A 778 -19.79 12.51 -20.57
CA GLU A 778 -20.43 13.81 -20.82
C GLU A 778 -20.36 14.71 -19.58
N GLY A 779 -20.17 16.00 -19.78
CA GLY A 779 -20.14 16.99 -18.70
C GLY A 779 -19.66 18.34 -19.20
N GLY A 780 -20.05 19.43 -18.52
CA GLY A 780 -19.62 20.80 -18.87
C GLY A 780 -19.92 21.24 -20.29
N GLY A 781 -21.01 20.72 -20.89
CA GLY A 781 -21.36 20.98 -22.29
C GLY A 781 -20.54 20.22 -23.32
N CYS A 782 -19.66 19.31 -22.89
CA CYS A 782 -18.83 18.47 -23.74
C CYS A 782 -19.31 17.02 -23.68
N ALA A 783 -19.06 16.25 -24.74
CA ALA A 783 -19.24 14.82 -24.80
C ALA A 783 -18.07 14.18 -25.56
N ALA A 784 -17.65 13.00 -25.11
CA ALA A 784 -16.60 12.23 -25.76
C ALA A 784 -16.93 10.75 -25.73
N GLU A 785 -16.40 10.01 -26.69
CA GLU A 785 -16.50 8.56 -26.80
C GLU A 785 -15.13 7.97 -27.09
N LEU A 786 -14.82 6.88 -26.39
CA LEU A 786 -13.64 6.05 -26.61
C LEU A 786 -14.11 4.64 -26.94
N ALA A 787 -13.55 4.05 -27.98
CA ALA A 787 -13.81 2.68 -28.35
C ALA A 787 -12.48 1.93 -28.43
N LEU A 788 -12.34 0.90 -27.61
CA LEU A 788 -11.15 0.05 -27.54
C LEU A 788 -11.51 -1.36 -28.02
N PRO A 789 -10.71 -1.96 -28.91
CA PRO A 789 -10.83 -3.39 -29.19
C PRO A 789 -10.50 -4.18 -27.92
N ILE A 790 -11.28 -5.20 -27.62
CA ILE A 790 -11.01 -6.10 -26.49
C ILE A 790 -10.09 -7.20 -26.98
N GLN A 791 -8.89 -7.25 -26.41
CA GLN A 791 -7.95 -8.34 -26.65
C GLN A 791 -8.36 -9.58 -25.86
N LYS A 792 -8.13 -10.75 -26.42
CA LYS A 792 -8.23 -11.99 -25.66
C LYS A 792 -7.02 -12.08 -24.71
N GLU A 793 -7.24 -12.61 -23.53
CA GLU A 793 -6.13 -12.96 -22.65
C GLU A 793 -5.23 -13.95 -23.41
N GLU A 794 -4.03 -13.53 -23.77
CA GLU A 794 -3.01 -14.49 -24.20
C GLU A 794 -2.61 -15.29 -22.96
N THR A 795 -2.77 -16.59 -23.02
CA THR A 795 -2.35 -17.53 -21.96
C THR A 795 -0.83 -17.37 -21.80
N LEU A 796 -0.44 -16.55 -20.80
CA LEU A 796 0.97 -16.33 -20.42
C LEU A 796 1.51 -17.56 -19.69
#